data_cdbce8b230f2ddf6d218c78c172cec2f
#
_entry.id   cdbce8b230f2ddf6d218c78c172cec2f
#
_cell.length_a   1.000
_cell.length_b   1.000
_cell.length_c   1.000
_cell.angle_alpha   90.00
_cell.angle_beta   90.00
_cell.angle_gamma   90.00
#
_symmetry.space_group_name_H-M   'P 1'
#
loop_
_entity.id
_entity.type
_entity.pdbx_description
1 polymer ?
#
loop_
_entity_poly.entity_id
_entity_poly.type
_entity_poly.pdbx_seq_one_letter_code
_entity_poly.pdbx_strand_id
1 'polypeptide(L)'
;MRTLVAFLSVLVLLQSTKAQSNFPIQGKVSNQQGEPIKGASVVLLNGVRGTVTDGNGAFTLFVPKTGTSTLAISSVGYAEKLVTATAGSSSTPLSVILIASSQTLDELVVSAEKQDEKLQKVASAITTIPARQIREYRLWDIREISGIVPNLYSANSGDYRNVTSVRGITTTSYEQAVATYIDGVSQFSLDTYIPQLLDVDRIEILRGPQGTLYGRNAMGGVINIITKKPTNTTDLYAEATIGNFNQQRYMLALKTPLIKDKLFVGVAGLYEKRNGYYTNEFIGKDFDAQQRFMGNYYLSYVPTARFSATLNVKHSHNANQGAFPLNADKTSALDQPFLLNQNAIATMNDNVLNASLVLKYNSGAVRFQSISAWQSNSRIYDAPIDGDFSPLDAIAIVNDYGNNFNKVKVFTQEFRFQSKDLQEQKIRWNAGLFFFHQDNPTRQGTFFGKDAPLLGLPDSEFTIISNNLGKNTGASAYGQLNWSLTEKLELIGGLRFDYERRKLTVSGEYEKAGNNFPTQEDTSATANFTAISPKAGLQYSFTTDRMVYLIYSRGYRAGGFTSLGSDPSQPPLAPYDPEFSNNIELGWKQSWNNQRYRLNANLFYTFVNSVQTPTLILPDAVTVIRNAGKLNSKGAELEFAATPIKGFELVLNGGLTDAKYTELTIPKDGQAIDFSGNKQIFTPAYTAMGVAQYTYHLSSQVSFSARLEARFFGQQYFDLANTISQDAYNIMNARVGAKFGRAELSLWMRNIGNTTFIAYGYDFWGVHLGNPRTFGATASIRL
;
A
#
# COMPACT_ATOMS: atom_id res chain seq x y z
N MET A 1 -8.82 0.82 34.51
CA MET A 1 -7.77 1.10 35.49
C MET A 1 -7.06 -0.14 36.04
N ARG A 2 -7.72 -1.26 36.35
CA ARG A 2 -7.05 -2.49 36.85
C ARG A 2 -6.13 -3.18 35.83
N THR A 3 -6.41 -3.09 34.55
CA THR A 3 -5.56 -3.63 33.44
C THR A 3 -4.32 -2.79 33.15
N LEU A 4 -4.35 -1.49 33.41
CA LEU A 4 -3.18 -0.60 33.23
C LEU A 4 -2.12 -0.80 34.31
N VAL A 5 -2.55 -1.15 35.54
CA VAL A 5 -1.67 -1.41 36.69
C VAL A 5 -0.95 -2.74 36.53
N ALA A 6 -1.58 -3.76 35.93
CA ALA A 6 -0.93 -5.04 35.62
C ALA A 6 0.17 -4.89 34.56
N PHE A 7 0.01 -3.97 33.60
CA PHE A 7 1.03 -3.68 32.58
C PHE A 7 2.25 -2.93 33.16
N LEU A 8 2.03 -2.00 34.10
CA LEU A 8 3.11 -1.31 34.81
C LEU A 8 3.88 -2.26 35.74
N SER A 9 3.24 -3.23 36.35
CA SER A 9 3.88 -4.19 37.28
C SER A 9 4.82 -5.15 36.56
N VAL A 10 4.57 -5.49 35.29
CA VAL A 10 5.47 -6.30 34.45
C VAL A 10 6.71 -5.51 34.04
N LEU A 11 6.61 -4.17 33.92
CA LEU A 11 7.74 -3.30 33.60
C LEU A 11 8.75 -3.14 34.74
N VAL A 12 8.31 -3.29 35.99
CA VAL A 12 9.15 -3.12 37.19
C VAL A 12 9.97 -4.38 37.52
N LEU A 13 9.52 -5.58 37.05
CA LEU A 13 10.23 -6.84 37.30
C LEU A 13 11.44 -7.12 36.37
N LEU A 14 11.74 -6.21 35.43
CA LEU A 14 12.86 -6.36 34.48
C LEU A 14 14.15 -5.64 34.91
N GLN A 15 14.27 -5.18 36.14
CA GLN A 15 15.43 -4.41 36.64
C GLN A 15 16.58 -5.26 37.19
N SER A 16 16.84 -6.43 36.66
CA SER A 16 18.08 -7.14 37.00
C SER A 16 18.74 -7.78 35.77
N THR A 17 19.22 -6.96 34.85
CA THR A 17 20.14 -7.42 33.81
C THR A 17 21.47 -6.72 33.97
N LYS A 18 22.49 -7.52 34.19
CA LYS A 18 23.92 -7.13 34.20
C LYS A 18 24.24 -6.17 33.05
N ALA A 19 24.94 -5.09 33.32
CA ALA A 19 25.42 -4.14 32.34
C ALA A 19 26.15 -4.88 31.21
N GLN A 20 25.57 -4.87 30.02
CA GLN A 20 26.13 -5.53 28.87
C GLN A 20 27.13 -4.59 28.22
N SER A 21 28.41 -5.01 28.15
CA SER A 21 29.45 -4.28 27.47
C SER A 21 29.11 -4.13 25.99
N ASN A 22 28.82 -2.90 25.56
CA ASN A 22 28.74 -2.53 24.16
C ASN A 22 30.15 -2.48 23.58
N PHE A 23 30.34 -2.92 22.35
CA PHE A 23 31.59 -2.84 21.64
C PHE A 23 31.59 -1.66 20.67
N PRO A 24 32.56 -0.75 20.70
CA PRO A 24 32.65 0.34 19.74
C PRO A 24 33.17 -0.18 18.39
N ILE A 25 32.42 0.06 17.33
CA ILE A 25 32.93 0.02 15.96
C ILE A 25 33.40 1.43 15.62
N GLN A 26 34.68 1.57 15.31
CA GLN A 26 35.24 2.83 14.83
C GLN A 26 35.54 2.76 13.36
N GLY A 27 35.32 3.86 12.64
CA GLY A 27 35.59 3.93 11.21
C GLY A 27 35.74 5.35 10.71
N LYS A 28 36.13 5.44 9.44
CA LYS A 28 36.26 6.70 8.70
C LYS A 28 35.51 6.58 7.37
N VAL A 29 34.70 7.59 7.06
CA VAL A 29 33.97 7.69 5.81
C VAL A 29 34.60 8.77 4.93
N SER A 30 34.94 8.42 3.69
CA SER A 30 35.53 9.33 2.71
C SER A 30 34.86 9.18 1.36
N ASN A 31 35.10 10.14 0.46
CA ASN A 31 34.71 10.02 -0.97
C ASN A 31 35.78 9.25 -1.76
N GLN A 32 35.57 9.07 -3.06
CA GLN A 32 36.51 8.39 -3.95
C GLN A 32 37.85 9.13 -4.13
N GLN A 33 37.94 10.40 -3.80
CA GLN A 33 39.14 11.23 -3.81
C GLN A 33 39.86 11.18 -2.49
N GLY A 34 39.36 10.44 -1.48
CA GLY A 34 39.95 10.33 -0.16
C GLY A 34 39.56 11.47 0.80
N GLU A 35 38.74 12.42 0.37
CA GLU A 35 38.27 13.52 1.21
C GLU A 35 37.25 13.03 2.25
N PRO A 36 37.36 13.47 3.52
CA PRO A 36 36.46 13.02 4.57
C PRO A 36 35.01 13.55 4.35
N ILE A 37 34.04 12.69 4.59
CA ILE A 37 32.63 13.08 4.51
C ILE A 37 32.11 13.36 5.91
N LYS A 38 31.90 14.63 6.23
CA LYS A 38 31.31 15.11 7.49
C LYS A 38 29.79 14.90 7.46
N GLY A 39 29.22 14.43 8.60
CA GLY A 39 27.77 14.31 8.75
C GLY A 39 27.17 13.11 8.01
N ALA A 40 27.98 12.16 7.54
CA ALA A 40 27.47 10.91 7.02
C ALA A 40 26.76 10.13 8.14
N SER A 41 25.54 9.68 7.87
CA SER A 41 24.76 8.83 8.78
C SER A 41 25.31 7.42 8.76
N VAL A 42 25.53 6.84 9.92
CA VAL A 42 25.97 5.45 10.13
C VAL A 42 24.96 4.78 11.04
N VAL A 43 24.11 3.94 10.49
CA VAL A 43 22.99 3.31 11.20
C VAL A 43 23.16 1.80 11.21
N LEU A 44 22.85 1.18 12.33
CA LEU A 44 22.78 -0.28 12.41
C LEU A 44 21.56 -0.74 11.64
N LEU A 45 21.76 -1.50 10.56
CA LEU A 45 20.69 -2.13 9.83
C LEU A 45 19.91 -3.04 10.80
N ASN A 46 18.61 -2.98 10.86
CA ASN A 46 17.78 -3.69 11.85
C ASN A 46 17.91 -3.20 13.30
N GLY A 47 18.56 -2.05 13.54
CA GLY A 47 18.68 -1.42 14.86
C GLY A 47 18.11 0.00 14.87
N VAL A 48 17.89 0.53 16.09
CA VAL A 48 17.49 1.93 16.32
C VAL A 48 18.71 2.81 16.59
N ARG A 49 19.91 2.21 16.58
CA ARG A 49 21.16 2.93 16.89
C ARG A 49 21.87 3.39 15.63
N GLY A 50 22.28 4.63 15.66
CA GLY A 50 23.09 5.24 14.62
C GLY A 50 23.95 6.35 15.19
N THR A 51 24.96 6.77 14.44
CA THR A 51 25.84 7.91 14.70
C THR A 51 26.04 8.69 13.42
N VAL A 52 26.74 9.81 13.50
CA VAL A 52 27.16 10.58 12.32
C VAL A 52 28.68 10.79 12.37
N THR A 53 29.28 10.93 11.19
CA THR A 53 30.70 11.23 11.08
C THR A 53 31.04 12.67 11.51
N ASP A 54 32.15 12.87 12.14
CA ASP A 54 32.72 14.17 12.53
C ASP A 54 33.34 14.93 11.33
N GLY A 55 34.01 16.05 11.59
CA GLY A 55 34.69 16.87 10.58
C GLY A 55 35.79 16.14 9.80
N ASN A 56 36.39 15.10 10.36
CA ASN A 56 37.42 14.27 9.77
C ASN A 56 36.86 12.99 9.12
N GLY A 57 35.53 12.87 9.04
CA GLY A 57 34.83 11.68 8.54
C GLY A 57 34.82 10.50 9.49
N ALA A 58 35.30 10.66 10.74
CA ALA A 58 35.42 9.60 11.72
C ALA A 58 34.05 9.37 12.43
N PHE A 59 33.79 8.12 12.79
CA PHE A 59 32.60 7.73 13.58
C PHE A 59 32.93 6.66 14.60
N THR A 60 32.13 6.62 15.66
CA THR A 60 32.07 5.52 16.63
C THR A 60 30.64 5.12 16.86
N LEU A 61 30.31 3.84 16.62
CA LEU A 61 28.99 3.28 16.84
C LEU A 61 29.12 2.09 17.82
N PHE A 62 28.32 2.13 18.90
CA PHE A 62 28.27 1.05 19.87
C PHE A 62 27.29 -0.05 19.45
N VAL A 63 27.81 -1.26 19.23
CA VAL A 63 27.06 -2.45 18.84
C VAL A 63 27.12 -3.55 19.89
N PRO A 64 26.25 -4.56 19.88
CA PRO A 64 26.34 -5.71 20.78
C PRO A 64 27.67 -6.44 20.64
N LYS A 65 28.27 -6.90 21.76
CA LYS A 65 29.59 -7.50 21.83
C LYS A 65 29.78 -8.79 21.01
N THR A 66 28.71 -9.45 20.58
CA THR A 66 28.81 -10.74 19.88
C THR A 66 28.13 -10.67 18.51
N GLY A 67 28.86 -11.09 17.48
CA GLY A 67 28.36 -11.30 16.11
C GLY A 67 28.67 -10.18 15.13
N THR A 68 28.24 -10.40 13.93
CA THR A 68 28.36 -9.50 12.78
C THR A 68 27.23 -8.48 12.78
N SER A 69 27.54 -7.23 12.55
CA SER A 69 26.57 -6.13 12.44
C SER A 69 26.68 -5.51 11.05
N THR A 70 25.55 -5.35 10.37
CA THR A 70 25.51 -4.61 9.10
C THR A 70 25.19 -3.15 9.39
N LEU A 71 26.04 -2.26 8.91
CA LEU A 71 25.90 -0.81 9.01
C LEU A 71 25.41 -0.28 7.66
N ALA A 72 24.37 0.53 7.67
CA ALA A 72 23.96 1.35 6.53
C ALA A 72 24.61 2.73 6.70
N ILE A 73 25.45 3.12 5.73
CA ILE A 73 26.19 4.37 5.75
C ILE A 73 25.74 5.22 4.57
N SER A 74 25.17 6.38 4.85
CA SER A 74 24.62 7.28 3.86
C SER A 74 25.00 8.74 4.11
N SER A 75 25.09 9.52 3.05
CA SER A 75 25.31 10.96 3.12
C SER A 75 24.61 11.64 1.94
N VAL A 76 24.22 12.90 2.13
CA VAL A 76 23.57 13.68 1.07
C VAL A 76 24.54 13.82 -0.13
N GLY A 77 24.10 13.39 -1.31
CA GLY A 77 24.92 13.38 -2.52
C GLY A 77 25.76 12.15 -2.73
N TYR A 78 25.62 11.14 -1.88
CA TYR A 78 26.33 9.85 -1.99
C TYR A 78 25.35 8.68 -1.93
N ALA A 79 25.69 7.61 -2.63
CA ALA A 79 24.96 6.35 -2.55
C ALA A 79 25.11 5.73 -1.17
N GLU A 80 24.03 5.19 -0.62
CA GLU A 80 24.07 4.42 0.63
C GLU A 80 24.94 3.18 0.43
N LYS A 81 25.79 2.89 1.41
CA LYS A 81 26.65 1.71 1.41
C LYS A 81 26.40 0.85 2.64
N LEU A 82 26.14 -0.43 2.39
CA LEU A 82 26.03 -1.42 3.44
C LEU A 82 27.42 -2.01 3.72
N VAL A 83 27.83 -1.99 4.98
CA VAL A 83 29.12 -2.51 5.43
C VAL A 83 28.93 -3.44 6.61
N THR A 84 29.48 -4.64 6.51
CA THR A 84 29.44 -5.62 7.59
C THR A 84 30.65 -5.46 8.49
N ALA A 85 30.42 -5.33 9.79
CA ALA A 85 31.47 -5.23 10.80
C ALA A 85 31.26 -6.27 11.90
N THR A 86 32.32 -6.96 12.30
CA THR A 86 32.29 -7.95 13.38
C THR A 86 32.81 -7.33 14.67
N ALA A 87 32.01 -7.37 15.71
CA ALA A 87 32.43 -6.88 17.02
C ALA A 87 33.65 -7.67 17.53
N GLY A 88 34.76 -6.98 17.82
CA GLY A 88 35.94 -7.59 18.40
C GLY A 88 36.96 -8.16 17.41
N SER A 89 36.76 -8.04 16.09
CA SER A 89 37.67 -8.65 15.11
C SER A 89 38.82 -7.77 14.62
N SER A 90 38.84 -6.47 14.92
CA SER A 90 39.88 -5.58 14.37
C SER A 90 40.22 -4.39 15.26
N SER A 91 41.50 -4.20 15.52
CA SER A 91 42.11 -2.96 16.06
C SER A 91 42.21 -1.84 15.00
N THR A 92 41.89 -2.14 13.73
CA THR A 92 41.94 -1.17 12.64
C THR A 92 40.54 -0.54 12.41
N PRO A 93 40.45 0.81 12.36
CA PRO A 93 39.22 1.50 12.05
C PRO A 93 38.65 1.09 10.65
N LEU A 94 37.35 0.94 10.56
CA LEU A 94 36.64 0.60 9.32
C LEU A 94 36.81 1.73 8.31
N SER A 95 37.38 1.47 7.14
CA SER A 95 37.46 2.45 6.06
C SER A 95 36.31 2.28 5.09
N VAL A 96 35.48 3.32 4.95
CA VAL A 96 34.29 3.31 4.08
C VAL A 96 34.41 4.41 3.05
N ILE A 97 34.43 4.03 1.78
CA ILE A 97 34.39 4.97 0.68
C ILE A 97 32.97 5.02 0.16
N LEU A 98 32.34 6.20 0.22
CA LEU A 98 31.07 6.46 -0.42
C LEU A 98 31.28 7.00 -1.84
N ILE A 99 30.43 6.55 -2.74
CA ILE A 99 30.44 6.95 -4.15
C ILE A 99 29.34 8.00 -4.34
N ALA A 100 29.64 9.08 -5.07
CA ALA A 100 28.64 10.11 -5.32
C ALA A 100 27.38 9.53 -5.97
N SER A 101 26.21 9.80 -5.42
CA SER A 101 24.92 9.22 -5.84
C SER A 101 24.56 9.53 -7.29
N SER A 102 25.16 10.58 -7.86
CA SER A 102 25.04 10.90 -9.29
C SER A 102 25.80 9.95 -10.22
N GLN A 103 26.51 8.97 -9.69
CA GLN A 103 27.30 8.01 -10.47
C GLN A 103 26.86 6.54 -10.31
N THR A 104 26.03 6.26 -9.30
CA THR A 104 25.54 4.91 -9.03
C THR A 104 24.06 4.96 -8.65
N LEU A 105 23.32 3.87 -8.95
CA LEU A 105 22.00 3.67 -8.40
C LEU A 105 22.11 3.35 -6.91
N ASP A 106 21.13 3.84 -6.11
CA ASP A 106 21.05 3.50 -4.70
C ASP A 106 20.94 1.98 -4.50
N GLU A 107 21.69 1.42 -3.55
CA GLU A 107 21.51 0.02 -3.16
C GLU A 107 20.19 -0.11 -2.40
N LEU A 108 19.23 -0.83 -3.00
CA LEU A 108 17.89 -0.97 -2.44
C LEU A 108 17.86 -2.14 -1.46
N VAL A 109 17.46 -1.85 -0.22
CA VAL A 109 17.15 -2.84 0.80
C VAL A 109 15.64 -2.97 0.89
N VAL A 110 15.15 -4.20 0.98
CA VAL A 110 13.74 -4.52 1.09
C VAL A 110 13.48 -5.34 2.35
N SER A 111 12.33 -5.12 2.96
CA SER A 111 11.82 -5.91 4.08
C SER A 111 10.69 -6.87 3.68
N ALA A 112 10.56 -7.09 2.38
CA ALA A 112 9.48 -7.79 1.72
C ALA A 112 9.31 -9.26 2.16
N GLU A 113 10.39 -9.94 2.54
CA GLU A 113 10.31 -11.29 3.13
C GLU A 113 10.30 -11.27 4.67
N LYS A 114 9.82 -10.14 5.24
CA LYS A 114 9.82 -9.86 6.69
C LYS A 114 11.23 -9.84 7.31
N GLN A 115 12.27 -9.82 6.46
CA GLN A 115 13.68 -9.64 6.79
C GLN A 115 14.26 -8.58 5.89
N ASP A 116 15.16 -7.74 6.42
CA ASP A 116 15.84 -6.74 5.59
C ASP A 116 16.92 -7.43 4.74
N GLU A 117 16.78 -7.36 3.43
CA GLU A 117 17.69 -7.99 2.47
C GLU A 117 17.89 -7.09 1.25
N LYS A 118 19.03 -7.23 0.56
CA LYS A 118 19.28 -6.51 -0.70
C LYS A 118 18.29 -6.97 -1.78
N LEU A 119 17.66 -6.03 -2.47
CA LEU A 119 16.68 -6.31 -3.53
C LEU A 119 17.18 -7.35 -4.55
N GLN A 120 18.47 -7.28 -4.91
CA GLN A 120 19.10 -8.15 -5.91
C GLN A 120 19.31 -9.59 -5.41
N LYS A 121 19.11 -9.86 -4.11
CA LYS A 121 19.22 -11.20 -3.52
C LYS A 121 17.88 -11.85 -3.20
N VAL A 122 16.78 -11.14 -3.33
CA VAL A 122 15.45 -11.69 -3.03
C VAL A 122 14.86 -12.35 -4.26
N ALA A 123 14.50 -13.63 -4.16
CA ALA A 123 13.88 -14.41 -5.23
C ALA A 123 12.37 -14.09 -5.33
N SER A 124 12.03 -12.90 -5.78
CA SER A 124 10.66 -12.43 -6.00
C SER A 124 10.66 -11.18 -6.88
N ALA A 125 9.60 -10.95 -7.65
CA ALA A 125 9.39 -9.71 -8.39
C ALA A 125 9.02 -8.58 -7.43
N ILE A 126 9.96 -7.67 -7.14
CA ILE A 126 9.77 -6.55 -6.21
C ILE A 126 10.18 -5.25 -6.87
N THR A 127 9.28 -4.27 -6.85
CA THR A 127 9.59 -2.87 -7.14
C THR A 127 9.75 -2.10 -5.84
N THR A 128 10.82 -1.35 -5.71
CA THR A 128 11.05 -0.46 -4.56
C THR A 128 11.09 0.99 -5.01
N ILE A 129 10.28 1.85 -4.39
CA ILE A 129 10.23 3.28 -4.64
C ILE A 129 10.75 3.99 -3.39
N PRO A 130 12.02 4.46 -3.35
CA PRO A 130 12.60 5.13 -2.18
C PRO A 130 12.05 6.55 -2.01
N ALA A 131 12.26 7.12 -0.80
CA ALA A 131 11.77 8.45 -0.43
C ALA A 131 12.14 9.56 -1.43
N ARG A 132 13.31 9.47 -2.07
CA ARG A 132 13.73 10.41 -3.12
C ARG A 132 12.77 10.36 -4.31
N GLN A 133 12.52 9.15 -4.83
CA GLN A 133 11.62 8.95 -5.97
C GLN A 133 10.17 9.28 -5.61
N ILE A 134 9.70 8.99 -4.39
CA ILE A 134 8.36 9.40 -3.91
C ILE A 134 8.20 10.92 -4.06
N ARG A 135 9.20 11.71 -3.65
CA ARG A 135 9.16 13.18 -3.81
C ARG A 135 9.31 13.63 -5.27
N GLU A 136 10.26 13.06 -6.02
CA GLU A 136 10.52 13.42 -7.42
C GLU A 136 9.36 13.07 -8.34
N TYR A 137 8.70 11.92 -8.13
CA TYR A 137 7.50 11.49 -8.86
C TYR A 137 6.23 12.15 -8.33
N ARG A 138 6.33 12.85 -7.20
CA ARG A 138 5.21 13.51 -6.52
C ARG A 138 4.10 12.54 -6.18
N LEU A 139 4.48 11.40 -5.62
CA LEU A 139 3.53 10.40 -5.16
C LEU A 139 2.93 10.87 -3.84
N TRP A 140 1.70 11.34 -3.87
CA TRP A 140 0.95 11.77 -2.70
C TRP A 140 -0.03 10.71 -2.22
N ASP A 141 -0.44 9.86 -3.16
CA ASP A 141 -1.41 8.81 -2.95
C ASP A 141 -0.89 7.51 -3.55
N ILE A 142 -1.29 6.36 -2.97
CA ILE A 142 -0.82 5.06 -3.45
C ILE A 142 -1.34 4.73 -4.85
N ARG A 143 -2.46 5.31 -5.30
CA ARG A 143 -2.99 5.13 -6.67
C ARG A 143 -2.02 5.62 -7.74
N GLU A 144 -1.20 6.60 -7.39
CA GLU A 144 -0.25 7.21 -8.31
C GLU A 144 0.93 6.30 -8.68
N ILE A 145 1.04 5.11 -8.05
CA ILE A 145 2.00 4.07 -8.46
C ILE A 145 1.57 3.32 -9.73
N SER A 146 0.34 3.53 -10.22
CA SER A 146 -0.14 2.96 -11.49
C SER A 146 0.79 3.32 -12.64
N GLY A 147 1.18 2.31 -13.42
CA GLY A 147 2.11 2.44 -14.53
C GLY A 147 3.58 2.61 -14.12
N ILE A 148 3.90 3.02 -12.88
CA ILE A 148 5.27 3.01 -12.34
C ILE A 148 5.73 1.57 -12.11
N VAL A 149 4.85 0.78 -11.52
CA VAL A 149 5.06 -0.64 -11.25
C VAL A 149 4.52 -1.44 -12.44
N PRO A 150 5.31 -2.35 -13.03
CA PRO A 150 4.84 -3.21 -14.11
C PRO A 150 3.59 -4.00 -13.73
N ASN A 151 2.60 -4.04 -14.63
CA ASN A 151 1.34 -4.79 -14.46
C ASN A 151 0.55 -4.42 -13.20
N LEU A 152 0.70 -3.19 -12.72
CA LEU A 152 -0.10 -2.65 -11.62
C LEU A 152 -0.97 -1.51 -12.14
N TYR A 153 -2.26 -1.60 -11.82
CA TYR A 153 -3.25 -0.56 -12.00
C TYR A 153 -4.00 -0.32 -10.70
N SER A 154 -4.17 0.92 -10.30
CA SER A 154 -4.91 1.30 -9.10
C SER A 154 -5.77 2.52 -9.42
N ALA A 155 -7.07 2.44 -9.09
CA ALA A 155 -8.05 3.46 -9.41
C ALA A 155 -8.93 3.77 -8.19
N ASN A 156 -9.51 4.96 -8.22
CA ASN A 156 -10.49 5.43 -7.25
C ASN A 156 -11.90 5.11 -7.75
N SER A 157 -12.71 4.48 -6.91
CA SER A 157 -14.12 4.22 -7.17
C SER A 157 -15.04 5.45 -7.04
N GLY A 158 -14.49 6.63 -6.73
CA GLY A 158 -15.25 7.85 -6.49
C GLY A 158 -15.38 8.23 -5.00
N ASP A 159 -15.17 7.29 -4.10
CA ASP A 159 -15.28 7.43 -2.66
C ASP A 159 -13.95 7.24 -1.89
N TYR A 160 -12.82 7.44 -2.56
CA TYR A 160 -11.47 7.28 -2.02
C TYR A 160 -11.04 5.86 -1.63
N ARG A 161 -11.86 4.85 -1.84
CA ARG A 161 -11.37 3.47 -1.83
C ARG A 161 -10.55 3.20 -3.08
N ASN A 162 -9.50 2.41 -2.93
CA ASN A 162 -8.67 2.00 -4.05
C ASN A 162 -9.03 0.59 -4.50
N VAL A 163 -9.35 0.45 -5.77
CA VAL A 163 -9.32 -0.85 -6.43
C VAL A 163 -7.94 -1.02 -7.04
N THR A 164 -7.21 -2.04 -6.61
CA THR A 164 -5.86 -2.31 -7.10
C THR A 164 -5.81 -3.67 -7.76
N SER A 165 -5.28 -3.69 -8.99
CA SER A 165 -4.99 -4.88 -9.78
C SER A 165 -3.48 -5.05 -9.92
N VAL A 166 -2.97 -6.26 -9.69
CA VAL A 166 -1.58 -6.64 -9.98
C VAL A 166 -1.60 -7.92 -10.79
N ARG A 167 -1.00 -7.89 -11.98
CA ARG A 167 -0.97 -9.05 -12.89
C ARG A 167 -2.38 -9.61 -13.21
N GLY A 168 -3.39 -8.74 -13.28
CA GLY A 168 -4.78 -9.15 -13.52
C GLY A 168 -5.48 -9.81 -12.32
N ILE A 169 -4.89 -9.78 -11.15
CA ILE A 169 -5.56 -10.19 -9.91
C ILE A 169 -6.08 -8.92 -9.24
N THR A 170 -7.39 -8.74 -9.26
CA THR A 170 -8.04 -7.50 -8.85
C THR A 170 -9.08 -7.70 -7.75
N THR A 171 -9.36 -6.61 -7.05
CA THR A 171 -10.43 -6.52 -6.06
C THR A 171 -11.63 -5.84 -6.69
N THR A 172 -12.77 -6.47 -6.59
CA THR A 172 -14.07 -5.93 -7.02
C THR A 172 -15.08 -5.87 -5.87
N SER A 173 -14.70 -6.40 -4.72
CA SER A 173 -15.51 -6.46 -3.49
C SER A 173 -14.80 -5.78 -2.33
N TYR A 174 -15.43 -5.75 -1.16
CA TYR A 174 -14.86 -5.17 0.07
C TYR A 174 -13.56 -5.83 0.56
N GLU A 175 -13.27 -7.07 0.14
CA GLU A 175 -12.03 -7.76 0.47
C GLU A 175 -10.97 -7.53 -0.61
N GLN A 176 -9.80 -7.07 -0.20
CA GLN A 176 -8.68 -6.79 -1.09
C GLN A 176 -8.12 -8.07 -1.72
N ALA A 177 -7.63 -7.98 -2.95
CA ALA A 177 -6.82 -9.02 -3.60
C ALA A 177 -5.31 -8.70 -3.56
N VAL A 178 -4.95 -7.45 -3.26
CA VAL A 178 -3.58 -6.98 -3.03
C VAL A 178 -3.50 -6.44 -1.61
N ALA A 179 -2.74 -7.12 -0.75
CA ALA A 179 -2.65 -6.75 0.66
C ALA A 179 -1.81 -5.49 0.85
N THR A 180 -2.23 -4.59 1.73
CA THR A 180 -1.47 -3.40 2.12
C THR A 180 -0.95 -3.54 3.54
N TYR A 181 0.32 -3.20 3.74
CA TYR A 181 0.98 -3.14 5.04
C TYR A 181 1.59 -1.77 5.26
N ILE A 182 1.46 -1.24 6.46
CA ILE A 182 2.11 0.02 6.87
C ILE A 182 2.94 -0.25 8.13
N ASP A 183 4.25 -0.06 8.05
CA ASP A 183 5.21 -0.35 9.15
C ASP A 183 5.08 -1.77 9.72
N GLY A 184 4.75 -2.74 8.85
CA GLY A 184 4.58 -4.15 9.20
C GLY A 184 3.22 -4.52 9.78
N VAL A 185 2.27 -3.58 9.87
CA VAL A 185 0.88 -3.79 10.28
C VAL A 185 0.00 -4.02 9.06
N SER A 186 -0.69 -5.15 9.00
CA SER A 186 -1.67 -5.46 7.96
C SER A 186 -2.83 -4.46 8.03
N GLN A 187 -3.19 -3.86 6.90
CA GLN A 187 -4.36 -3.00 6.78
C GLN A 187 -5.56 -3.86 6.40
N PHE A 188 -6.56 -3.91 7.26
CA PHE A 188 -7.76 -4.71 7.07
C PHE A 188 -8.80 -3.91 6.29
N SER A 189 -9.37 -4.54 5.28
CA SER A 189 -10.36 -3.99 4.36
C SER A 189 -9.96 -2.66 3.71
N LEU A 190 -10.74 -2.21 2.76
CA LEU A 190 -10.57 -0.90 2.14
C LEU A 190 -10.82 0.24 3.14
N ASP A 191 -11.55 -0.03 4.21
CA ASP A 191 -12.02 0.99 5.16
C ASP A 191 -10.96 1.39 6.19
N THR A 192 -9.99 0.53 6.53
CA THR A 192 -8.90 0.87 7.48
C THR A 192 -7.61 1.31 6.81
N TYR A 193 -7.60 1.38 5.50
CA TYR A 193 -6.46 1.71 4.68
C TYR A 193 -6.26 3.22 4.55
N ILE A 194 -5.03 3.70 4.74
CA ILE A 194 -4.66 5.11 4.55
C ILE A 194 -3.97 5.25 3.19
N PRO A 195 -4.68 5.71 2.14
CA PRO A 195 -4.12 5.73 0.79
C PRO A 195 -3.05 6.80 0.59
N GLN A 196 -3.03 7.85 1.41
CA GLN A 196 -2.10 8.97 1.28
C GLN A 196 -0.74 8.67 1.89
N LEU A 197 0.30 9.24 1.29
CA LEU A 197 1.68 9.01 1.70
C LEU A 197 2.19 10.17 2.55
N LEU A 198 2.41 9.90 3.84
CA LEU A 198 2.98 10.86 4.80
C LEU A 198 4.30 10.33 5.36
N ASP A 199 5.38 11.10 5.17
CA ASP A 199 6.71 10.85 5.75
C ASP A 199 7.24 9.44 5.48
N VAL A 200 7.04 8.97 4.23
CA VAL A 200 7.41 7.63 3.79
C VAL A 200 8.92 7.56 3.52
N ASP A 201 9.53 6.47 3.95
CA ASP A 201 10.93 6.10 3.65
C ASP A 201 11.01 5.38 2.31
N ARG A 202 10.17 4.38 2.10
CA ARG A 202 10.06 3.64 0.85
C ARG A 202 8.72 2.91 0.74
N ILE A 203 8.36 2.57 -0.48
CA ILE A 203 7.26 1.67 -0.81
C ILE A 203 7.86 0.46 -1.49
N GLU A 204 7.52 -0.74 -1.03
CA GLU A 204 7.91 -2.00 -1.62
C GLU A 204 6.66 -2.68 -2.18
N ILE A 205 6.66 -3.02 -3.45
CA ILE A 205 5.56 -3.68 -4.12
C ILE A 205 6.02 -5.06 -4.57
N LEU A 206 5.48 -6.10 -3.90
CA LEU A 206 5.71 -7.50 -4.24
C LEU A 206 4.61 -7.91 -5.22
N ARG A 207 4.99 -8.36 -6.38
CA ARG A 207 4.06 -8.83 -7.42
C ARG A 207 3.94 -10.34 -7.38
N GLY A 208 2.73 -10.83 -7.61
CA GLY A 208 2.37 -12.23 -7.46
C GLY A 208 2.02 -12.62 -6.03
N PRO A 209 1.40 -13.80 -5.83
CA PRO A 209 0.88 -14.25 -4.55
C PRO A 209 1.94 -14.29 -3.44
N GLN A 210 1.61 -13.78 -2.27
CA GLN A 210 2.47 -13.72 -1.09
C GLN A 210 1.80 -14.35 0.16
N GLY A 211 0.90 -15.31 -0.04
CA GLY A 211 0.09 -15.87 1.03
C GLY A 211 0.90 -16.49 2.17
N THR A 212 2.05 -17.07 1.90
CA THR A 212 2.89 -17.75 2.92
C THR A 212 3.33 -16.80 4.04
N LEU A 213 3.81 -15.62 3.73
CA LEU A 213 4.29 -14.66 4.74
C LEU A 213 3.24 -13.62 5.15
N TYR A 214 2.38 -13.23 4.21
CA TYR A 214 1.44 -12.13 4.41
C TYR A 214 0.00 -12.59 4.65
N GLY A 215 -0.32 -13.85 4.31
CA GLY A 215 -1.62 -14.45 4.60
C GLY A 215 -2.74 -13.96 3.70
N ARG A 216 -3.89 -13.69 4.33
CA ARG A 216 -5.11 -13.30 3.64
C ARG A 216 -4.91 -12.07 2.73
N ASN A 217 -5.64 -12.02 1.64
CA ASN A 217 -5.70 -10.91 0.70
C ASN A 217 -4.39 -10.64 -0.08
N ALA A 218 -3.37 -11.46 0.06
CA ALA A 218 -2.12 -11.38 -0.69
C ALA A 218 -2.15 -12.27 -1.95
N MET A 219 -3.20 -12.16 -2.76
CA MET A 219 -3.44 -12.97 -3.96
C MET A 219 -2.70 -12.46 -5.20
N GLY A 220 -2.78 -11.15 -5.45
CA GLY A 220 -2.11 -10.49 -6.57
C GLY A 220 -0.75 -9.92 -6.19
N GLY A 221 -0.56 -9.64 -4.89
CA GLY A 221 0.67 -9.04 -4.38
C GLY A 221 0.51 -8.39 -3.02
N VAL A 222 1.57 -7.64 -2.65
CA VAL A 222 1.62 -6.86 -1.41
C VAL A 222 2.19 -5.48 -1.69
N ILE A 223 1.55 -4.46 -1.14
CA ILE A 223 2.08 -3.10 -1.05
C ILE A 223 2.52 -2.87 0.38
N ASN A 224 3.82 -2.71 0.60
CA ASN A 224 4.41 -2.51 1.92
C ASN A 224 4.97 -1.09 2.02
N ILE A 225 4.35 -0.26 2.84
CA ILE A 225 4.72 1.15 3.05
C ILE A 225 5.52 1.24 4.34
N ILE A 226 6.74 1.74 4.26
CA ILE A 226 7.62 1.95 5.40
C ILE A 226 7.78 3.45 5.62
N THR A 227 7.42 3.93 6.81
CA THR A 227 7.59 5.33 7.19
C THR A 227 8.94 5.57 7.82
N LYS A 228 9.43 6.82 7.74
CA LYS A 228 10.72 7.19 8.31
C LYS A 228 10.70 7.13 9.83
N LYS A 229 11.72 6.50 10.40
CA LYS A 229 11.90 6.38 11.85
C LYS A 229 12.83 7.46 12.39
N PRO A 230 12.66 7.90 13.65
CA PRO A 230 13.60 8.80 14.29
C PRO A 230 14.96 8.11 14.50
N THR A 231 16.05 8.91 14.46
CA THR A 231 17.43 8.49 14.64
C THR A 231 18.11 9.35 15.71
N ASN A 232 19.42 9.17 15.94
CA ASN A 232 20.21 10.00 16.88
C ASN A 232 20.45 11.44 16.39
N THR A 233 20.01 11.78 15.19
CA THR A 233 20.10 13.14 14.65
C THR A 233 18.70 13.75 14.56
N THR A 234 18.59 15.02 14.86
CA THR A 234 17.38 15.78 14.59
C THR A 234 17.22 15.96 13.08
N ASP A 235 16.06 15.61 12.56
CA ASP A 235 15.65 15.76 11.17
C ASP A 235 14.32 16.54 11.15
N LEU A 236 14.36 17.77 10.65
CA LEU A 236 13.18 18.59 10.44
C LEU A 236 12.97 18.76 8.93
N TYR A 237 11.80 18.39 8.46
CA TYR A 237 11.38 18.57 7.07
C TYR A 237 10.09 19.39 7.02
N ALA A 238 10.08 20.43 6.19
CA ALA A 238 8.88 21.21 5.88
C ALA A 238 8.71 21.32 4.37
N GLU A 239 7.47 21.20 3.90
CA GLU A 239 7.09 21.30 2.48
C GLU A 239 5.79 22.08 2.36
N ALA A 240 5.76 23.03 1.38
CA ALA A 240 4.57 23.74 0.97
C ALA A 240 4.39 23.58 -0.55
N THR A 241 3.20 23.21 -0.97
CA THR A 241 2.82 23.05 -2.37
C THR A 241 1.57 23.88 -2.66
N ILE A 242 1.57 24.59 -3.77
CA ILE A 242 0.41 25.30 -4.32
C ILE A 242 0.24 24.94 -5.80
N GLY A 243 -1.00 24.91 -6.29
CA GLY A 243 -1.29 24.55 -7.68
C GLY A 243 -2.63 25.07 -8.17
N ASN A 244 -2.95 24.77 -9.42
CA ASN A 244 -4.30 25.01 -9.95
C ASN A 244 -5.35 24.20 -9.19
N PHE A 245 -6.64 24.45 -9.41
CA PHE A 245 -7.76 23.95 -8.60
C PHE A 245 -7.62 24.32 -7.12
N ASN A 246 -7.01 25.48 -6.80
CA ASN A 246 -6.74 25.95 -5.45
C ASN A 246 -6.05 24.88 -4.58
N GLN A 247 -5.20 24.06 -5.21
CA GLN A 247 -4.48 23.01 -4.51
C GLN A 247 -3.48 23.61 -3.53
N GLN A 248 -3.56 23.19 -2.29
CA GLN A 248 -2.69 23.57 -1.19
C GLN A 248 -2.31 22.30 -0.42
N ARG A 249 -1.02 22.08 -0.19
CA ARG A 249 -0.54 20.96 0.59
C ARG A 249 0.65 21.39 1.44
N TYR A 250 0.53 21.18 2.75
CA TYR A 250 1.54 21.58 3.72
C TYR A 250 1.91 20.36 4.56
N MET A 251 3.20 20.04 4.63
CA MET A 251 3.73 18.94 5.41
C MET A 251 4.84 19.44 6.34
N LEU A 252 4.78 18.99 7.60
CA LEU A 252 5.83 19.20 8.59
C LEU A 252 6.18 17.86 9.24
N ALA A 253 7.46 17.54 9.36
CA ALA A 253 7.92 16.33 10.03
C ALA A 253 9.17 16.65 10.87
N LEU A 254 9.10 16.34 12.16
CA LEU A 254 10.20 16.47 13.11
C LEU A 254 10.51 15.10 13.72
N LYS A 255 11.77 14.71 13.68
CA LYS A 255 12.30 13.52 14.36
C LYS A 255 13.53 13.88 15.14
N THR A 256 13.58 13.49 16.41
CA THR A 256 14.71 13.87 17.27
C THR A 256 14.90 12.83 18.38
N PRO A 257 16.13 12.62 18.86
CA PRO A 257 16.35 11.92 20.11
C PRO A 257 16.00 12.85 21.29
N LEU A 258 15.11 12.40 22.17
CA LEU A 258 14.94 13.04 23.49
C LEU A 258 16.06 12.65 24.44
N ILE A 259 16.51 11.39 24.36
CA ILE A 259 17.69 10.88 25.05
C ILE A 259 18.49 10.10 24.00
N LYS A 260 19.72 10.54 23.73
CA LYS A 260 20.62 9.87 22.77
C LYS A 260 20.68 8.37 23.03
N ASP A 261 20.62 7.58 21.96
CA ASP A 261 20.65 6.12 21.91
C ASP A 261 19.51 5.41 22.67
N LYS A 262 18.59 6.14 23.34
CA LYS A 262 17.61 5.51 24.21
C LYS A 262 16.16 5.90 23.92
N LEU A 263 15.87 7.17 23.72
CA LEU A 263 14.48 7.63 23.59
C LEU A 263 14.37 8.59 22.41
N PHE A 264 13.48 8.25 21.50
CA PHE A 264 13.27 8.98 20.25
C PHE A 264 11.80 9.35 20.08
N VAL A 265 11.57 10.53 19.55
CA VAL A 265 10.22 11.00 19.18
C VAL A 265 10.22 11.41 17.71
N GLY A 266 9.12 11.13 17.04
CA GLY A 266 8.83 11.59 15.69
C GLY A 266 7.40 12.10 15.62
N VAL A 267 7.21 13.24 14.97
CA VAL A 267 5.89 13.83 14.71
C VAL A 267 5.88 14.30 13.27
N ALA A 268 4.90 13.86 12.49
CA ALA A 268 4.65 14.35 11.16
C ALA A 268 3.18 14.72 11.00
N GLY A 269 2.91 15.83 10.32
CA GLY A 269 1.57 16.33 10.01
C GLY A 269 1.47 16.72 8.54
N LEU A 270 0.28 16.53 7.98
CA LEU A 270 -0.07 16.92 6.62
C LEU A 270 -1.44 17.59 6.64
N TYR A 271 -1.55 18.72 6.00
CA TYR A 271 -2.80 19.33 5.60
C TYR A 271 -2.83 19.47 4.09
N GLU A 272 -3.93 19.06 3.46
CA GLU A 272 -4.15 19.16 2.02
C GLU A 272 -5.57 19.63 1.74
N LYS A 273 -5.72 20.54 0.76
CA LYS A 273 -7.00 21.02 0.27
C LYS A 273 -6.93 21.23 -1.24
N ARG A 274 -8.01 20.91 -1.95
CA ARG A 274 -8.24 21.31 -3.34
C ARG A 274 -9.73 21.54 -3.62
N ASN A 275 -10.02 22.39 -4.62
CA ASN A 275 -11.34 22.47 -5.23
C ASN A 275 -11.63 21.19 -6.03
N GLY A 276 -12.89 21.03 -6.44
CA GLY A 276 -13.32 19.94 -7.31
C GLY A 276 -12.68 19.99 -8.69
N TYR A 277 -12.58 18.83 -9.31
CA TYR A 277 -12.27 18.70 -10.74
C TYR A 277 -13.53 18.77 -11.59
N TYR A 278 -14.66 18.35 -11.03
CA TYR A 278 -15.95 18.34 -11.70
C TYR A 278 -16.77 19.57 -11.36
N THR A 279 -17.64 19.95 -12.30
CA THR A 279 -18.70 20.94 -12.12
C THR A 279 -20.03 20.22 -12.18
N ASN A 280 -20.88 20.42 -11.18
CA ASN A 280 -22.24 19.90 -11.17
C ASN A 280 -23.19 20.98 -11.71
N GLU A 281 -23.78 20.76 -12.90
CA GLU A 281 -24.66 21.71 -13.57
C GLU A 281 -25.97 21.92 -12.80
N PHE A 282 -26.53 20.86 -12.22
CA PHE A 282 -27.80 20.94 -11.48
C PHE A 282 -27.70 21.92 -10.30
N ILE A 283 -26.59 21.87 -9.59
CA ILE A 283 -26.37 22.66 -8.38
C ILE A 283 -25.60 23.96 -8.70
N GLY A 284 -24.94 24.05 -9.85
CA GLY A 284 -24.10 25.19 -10.26
C GLY A 284 -22.84 25.37 -9.40
N LYS A 285 -22.22 24.28 -8.92
CA LYS A 285 -21.07 24.29 -8.03
C LYS A 285 -20.03 23.24 -8.41
N ASP A 286 -18.80 23.47 -7.92
CA ASP A 286 -17.74 22.47 -7.95
C ASP A 286 -18.17 21.19 -7.20
N PHE A 287 -17.73 20.05 -7.70
CA PHE A 287 -18.00 18.73 -7.16
C PHE A 287 -16.67 18.00 -6.95
N ASP A 288 -16.58 17.03 -6.00
CA ASP A 288 -15.38 16.30 -5.58
C ASP A 288 -14.26 17.14 -4.93
N ALA A 289 -14.61 18.29 -4.32
CA ALA A 289 -13.67 19.07 -3.54
C ALA A 289 -13.18 18.27 -2.31
N GLN A 290 -11.91 18.47 -1.94
CA GLN A 290 -11.25 17.63 -0.92
C GLN A 290 -10.54 18.45 0.12
N GLN A 291 -10.62 17.99 1.36
CA GLN A 291 -9.83 18.47 2.46
C GLN A 291 -9.34 17.32 3.31
N ARG A 292 -8.05 17.32 3.69
CA ARG A 292 -7.42 16.26 4.49
C ARG A 292 -6.56 16.80 5.58
N PHE A 293 -6.56 16.08 6.68
CA PHE A 293 -5.61 16.25 7.76
C PHE A 293 -5.07 14.89 8.20
N MET A 294 -3.75 14.76 8.29
CA MET A 294 -3.11 13.50 8.68
C MET A 294 -2.01 13.74 9.71
N GLY A 295 -1.82 12.76 10.57
CA GLY A 295 -0.73 12.74 11.53
C GLY A 295 -0.06 11.37 11.62
N ASN A 296 1.24 11.36 11.91
CA ASN A 296 2.03 10.17 12.21
C ASN A 296 2.96 10.47 13.37
N TYR A 297 2.80 9.72 14.47
CA TYR A 297 3.48 9.97 15.75
C TYR A 297 4.23 8.73 16.19
N TYR A 298 5.52 8.90 16.50
CA TYR A 298 6.40 7.86 17.00
C TYR A 298 6.92 8.16 18.39
N LEU A 299 6.94 7.15 19.23
CA LEU A 299 7.72 7.11 20.45
C LEU A 299 8.49 5.79 20.47
N SER A 300 9.83 5.86 20.41
CA SER A 300 10.67 4.66 20.38
C SER A 300 11.64 4.66 21.57
N TYR A 301 11.57 3.61 22.38
CA TYR A 301 12.42 3.41 23.55
C TYR A 301 13.35 2.22 23.35
N VAL A 302 14.66 2.44 23.50
CA VAL A 302 15.74 1.48 23.27
C VAL A 302 16.62 1.41 24.50
N PRO A 303 16.15 0.78 25.60
CA PRO A 303 16.93 0.72 26.85
C PRO A 303 18.25 -0.01 26.69
N THR A 304 18.31 -1.00 25.82
CA THR A 304 19.51 -1.81 25.54
C THR A 304 19.66 -2.07 24.05
N ALA A 305 20.84 -2.52 23.62
CA ALA A 305 21.08 -2.93 22.24
C ALA A 305 20.24 -4.16 21.79
N ARG A 306 19.67 -4.89 22.76
CA ARG A 306 18.87 -6.10 22.47
C ARG A 306 17.39 -5.86 22.47
N PHE A 307 16.89 -4.81 23.13
CA PHE A 307 15.46 -4.56 23.28
C PHE A 307 15.06 -3.18 22.78
N SER A 308 13.98 -3.12 22.06
CA SER A 308 13.31 -1.86 21.71
C SER A 308 11.80 -2.01 21.77
N ALA A 309 11.14 -0.92 22.16
CA ALA A 309 9.69 -0.77 22.12
C ALA A 309 9.36 0.48 21.33
N THR A 310 8.49 0.36 20.32
CA THR A 310 8.06 1.48 19.49
C THR A 310 6.54 1.56 19.47
N LEU A 311 6.00 2.67 19.96
CA LEU A 311 4.61 3.05 19.80
C LEU A 311 4.51 3.94 18.56
N ASN A 312 3.61 3.61 17.66
CA ASN A 312 3.29 4.43 16.50
C ASN A 312 1.78 4.63 16.40
N VAL A 313 1.37 5.87 16.25
CA VAL A 313 -0.04 6.26 16.06
C VAL A 313 -0.15 7.06 14.77
N LYS A 314 -1.08 6.68 13.92
CA LYS A 314 -1.43 7.37 12.68
C LYS A 314 -2.91 7.71 12.69
N HIS A 315 -3.25 8.91 12.27
CA HIS A 315 -4.63 9.26 12.02
C HIS A 315 -4.77 9.99 10.68
N SER A 316 -5.96 9.87 10.10
CA SER A 316 -6.35 10.61 8.91
C SER A 316 -7.81 11.01 9.03
N HIS A 317 -8.10 12.26 8.76
CA HIS A 317 -9.43 12.78 8.51
C HIS A 317 -9.50 13.29 7.08
N ASN A 318 -10.46 12.77 6.32
CA ASN A 318 -10.66 13.14 4.92
C ASN A 318 -12.13 13.56 4.74
N ALA A 319 -12.34 14.79 4.29
CA ALA A 319 -13.63 15.30 3.88
C ALA A 319 -13.65 15.44 2.36
N ASN A 320 -14.57 14.73 1.71
CA ASN A 320 -14.77 14.77 0.27
C ASN A 320 -16.18 15.29 -0.03
N GLN A 321 -16.28 16.53 -0.49
CA GLN A 321 -17.54 17.15 -0.87
C GLN A 321 -17.92 16.74 -2.29
N GLY A 322 -18.97 15.96 -2.44
CA GLY A 322 -19.35 15.33 -3.70
C GLY A 322 -18.60 14.02 -3.91
N ALA A 323 -18.86 13.04 -3.06
CA ALA A 323 -18.44 11.67 -3.29
C ALA A 323 -19.18 11.09 -4.51
N PHE A 324 -18.51 10.17 -5.21
CA PHE A 324 -19.00 9.55 -6.44
C PHE A 324 -19.30 10.55 -7.57
N PRO A 325 -18.30 11.28 -8.07
CA PRO A 325 -18.44 12.11 -9.25
C PRO A 325 -18.52 11.19 -10.50
N LEU A 326 -19.72 10.67 -10.76
CA LEU A 326 -19.99 9.71 -11.82
C LEU A 326 -20.80 10.37 -12.93
N ASN A 327 -20.36 10.14 -14.17
CA ASN A 327 -21.17 10.38 -15.34
C ASN A 327 -22.02 9.14 -15.63
N ALA A 328 -23.22 9.33 -16.14
CA ALA A 328 -24.16 8.24 -16.41
C ALA A 328 -23.63 7.23 -17.43
N ASP A 329 -22.77 7.65 -18.36
CA ASP A 329 -22.20 6.78 -19.39
C ASP A 329 -20.84 7.26 -19.91
N LYS A 330 -20.16 6.38 -20.62
CA LYS A 330 -18.85 6.63 -21.22
C LYS A 330 -18.85 7.78 -22.23
N THR A 331 -19.87 7.88 -23.06
CA THR A 331 -19.94 8.86 -24.16
C THR A 331 -20.06 10.27 -23.58
N SER A 332 -21.02 10.47 -22.70
CA SER A 332 -21.23 11.74 -21.99
C SER A 332 -19.97 12.18 -21.24
N ALA A 333 -19.29 11.23 -20.56
CA ALA A 333 -18.07 11.52 -19.80
C ALA A 333 -16.91 11.98 -20.68
N LEU A 334 -16.76 11.47 -21.90
CA LEU A 334 -15.68 11.82 -22.82
C LEU A 334 -16.00 13.04 -23.67
N ASP A 335 -17.26 13.26 -24.04
CA ASP A 335 -17.72 14.40 -24.83
C ASP A 335 -17.76 15.68 -24.00
N GLN A 336 -18.15 15.60 -22.73
CA GLN A 336 -18.23 16.71 -21.79
C GLN A 336 -17.44 16.38 -20.50
N PRO A 337 -16.10 16.32 -20.56
CA PRO A 337 -15.31 15.86 -19.45
C PRO A 337 -15.42 16.76 -18.23
N PHE A 338 -15.52 16.14 -17.06
CA PHE A 338 -15.65 16.79 -15.76
C PHE A 338 -16.93 17.61 -15.56
N LEU A 339 -17.96 17.33 -16.35
CA LEU A 339 -19.30 17.87 -16.19
C LEU A 339 -20.23 16.76 -15.72
N LEU A 340 -21.04 17.00 -14.71
CA LEU A 340 -22.05 16.05 -14.22
C LEU A 340 -23.32 16.79 -13.82
N ASN A 341 -24.41 16.02 -13.64
CA ASN A 341 -25.72 16.58 -13.39
C ASN A 341 -26.45 15.71 -12.33
N GLN A 342 -26.03 15.90 -11.06
CA GLN A 342 -26.56 15.17 -9.91
C GLN A 342 -27.36 16.09 -9.00
N ASN A 343 -28.48 15.61 -8.44
CA ASN A 343 -29.39 16.43 -7.64
C ASN A 343 -28.94 16.67 -6.20
N ALA A 344 -27.90 15.96 -5.70
CA ALA A 344 -27.42 16.06 -4.34
C ALA A 344 -25.91 16.29 -4.24
N ILE A 345 -25.48 16.99 -3.21
CA ILE A 345 -24.09 17.08 -2.73
C ILE A 345 -24.04 16.67 -1.26
N ALA A 346 -23.29 15.64 -0.96
CA ALA A 346 -22.96 15.26 0.40
C ALA A 346 -21.45 15.30 0.62
N THR A 347 -21.03 15.53 1.85
CA THR A 347 -19.63 15.38 2.24
C THR A 347 -19.40 14.00 2.86
N MET A 348 -18.54 13.21 2.25
CA MET A 348 -18.04 12.00 2.86
C MET A 348 -16.95 12.35 3.87
N ASN A 349 -17.20 12.02 5.13
CA ASN A 349 -16.25 12.16 6.23
C ASN A 349 -15.65 10.79 6.54
N ASP A 350 -14.36 10.62 6.27
CA ASP A 350 -13.62 9.38 6.49
C ASP A 350 -12.55 9.60 7.58
N ASN A 351 -12.70 8.91 8.72
CA ASN A 351 -11.81 9.01 9.86
C ASN A 351 -11.11 7.68 10.09
N VAL A 352 -9.81 7.66 9.97
CA VAL A 352 -8.98 6.47 10.17
C VAL A 352 -8.02 6.69 11.35
N LEU A 353 -7.95 5.72 12.26
CA LEU A 353 -6.97 5.66 13.34
C LEU A 353 -6.27 4.31 13.31
N ASN A 354 -4.93 4.33 13.25
CA ASN A 354 -4.09 3.15 13.37
C ASN A 354 -3.07 3.37 14.50
N ALA A 355 -3.11 2.53 15.52
CA ALA A 355 -2.14 2.53 16.61
C ALA A 355 -1.44 1.18 16.68
N SER A 356 -0.12 1.16 16.81
CA SER A 356 0.66 -0.07 16.91
C SER A 356 1.75 0.02 17.95
N LEU A 357 1.98 -1.09 18.65
CA LEU A 357 3.11 -1.30 19.56
C LEU A 357 3.98 -2.42 19.00
N VAL A 358 5.23 -2.09 18.70
CA VAL A 358 6.22 -3.04 18.20
C VAL A 358 7.30 -3.25 19.25
N LEU A 359 7.39 -4.48 19.77
CA LEU A 359 8.45 -4.91 20.67
C LEU A 359 9.44 -5.76 19.89
N LYS A 360 10.73 -5.45 19.98
CA LYS A 360 11.81 -6.24 19.37
C LYS A 360 12.79 -6.71 20.43
N TYR A 361 13.16 -7.97 20.37
CA TYR A 361 14.19 -8.56 21.21
C TYR A 361 15.18 -9.37 20.38
N ASN A 362 16.43 -8.98 20.42
CA ASN A 362 17.54 -9.65 19.71
C ASN A 362 18.33 -10.48 20.70
N SER A 363 18.08 -11.79 20.75
CA SER A 363 18.94 -12.73 21.46
C SER A 363 20.22 -13.02 20.66
N GLY A 364 21.14 -13.83 21.23
CA GLY A 364 22.34 -14.26 20.50
C GLY A 364 22.05 -15.06 19.23
N ALA A 365 20.96 -15.83 19.20
CA ALA A 365 20.61 -16.81 18.15
C ALA A 365 19.35 -16.45 17.35
N VAL A 366 18.37 -15.79 17.97
CA VAL A 366 17.03 -15.55 17.40
C VAL A 366 16.64 -14.09 17.59
N ARG A 367 16.00 -13.52 16.60
CA ARG A 367 15.27 -12.24 16.68
C ARG A 367 13.80 -12.52 16.95
N PHE A 368 13.25 -11.89 17.97
CA PHE A 368 11.84 -11.94 18.29
C PHE A 368 11.22 -10.56 18.05
N GLN A 369 10.02 -10.53 17.47
CA GLN A 369 9.23 -9.32 17.32
C GLN A 369 7.77 -9.61 17.68
N SER A 370 7.17 -8.74 18.49
CA SER A 370 5.73 -8.70 18.75
C SER A 370 5.16 -7.42 18.16
N ILE A 371 4.10 -7.54 17.38
CA ILE A 371 3.38 -6.41 16.77
C ILE A 371 1.92 -6.52 17.21
N SER A 372 1.49 -5.59 18.07
CA SER A 372 0.09 -5.40 18.46
C SER A 372 -0.43 -4.16 17.76
N ALA A 373 -1.58 -4.25 17.09
CA ALA A 373 -2.15 -3.09 16.43
C ALA A 373 -3.66 -3.00 16.63
N TRP A 374 -4.13 -1.76 16.75
CA TRP A 374 -5.53 -1.37 16.76
C TRP A 374 -5.80 -0.44 15.59
N GLN A 375 -6.85 -0.73 14.82
CA GLN A 375 -7.29 0.06 13.68
C GLN A 375 -8.77 0.37 13.83
N SER A 376 -9.18 1.57 13.47
CA SER A 376 -10.58 1.90 13.31
C SER A 376 -10.76 2.86 12.13
N ASN A 377 -11.85 2.66 11.41
CA ASN A 377 -12.33 3.55 10.37
C ASN A 377 -13.81 3.87 10.63
N SER A 378 -14.17 5.14 10.46
CA SER A 378 -15.55 5.60 10.46
C SER A 378 -15.77 6.40 9.19
N ARG A 379 -16.72 5.97 8.35
CA ARG A 379 -17.06 6.60 7.07
C ARG A 379 -18.55 6.94 7.06
N ILE A 380 -18.85 8.23 7.04
CA ILE A 380 -20.21 8.77 7.15
C ILE A 380 -20.39 9.85 6.10
N TYR A 381 -21.54 9.87 5.45
CA TYR A 381 -22.00 10.98 4.60
C TYR A 381 -22.86 11.92 5.46
N ASP A 382 -22.56 13.22 5.43
CA ASP A 382 -23.27 14.24 6.23
C ASP A 382 -24.69 14.57 5.72
N ALA A 383 -25.00 14.10 4.50
CA ALA A 383 -26.31 14.18 3.85
C ALA A 383 -26.47 12.96 2.94
N PRO A 384 -27.70 12.65 2.46
CA PRO A 384 -27.90 11.64 1.45
C PRO A 384 -27.07 11.91 0.20
N ILE A 385 -26.42 10.88 -0.35
CA ILE A 385 -25.72 10.95 -1.64
C ILE A 385 -26.67 10.53 -2.75
N ASP A 386 -26.50 11.14 -3.91
CA ASP A 386 -27.24 10.75 -5.12
C ASP A 386 -26.90 9.30 -5.49
N GLY A 387 -27.92 8.45 -5.55
CA GLY A 387 -27.79 7.02 -5.85
C GLY A 387 -28.17 6.66 -7.28
N ASP A 388 -28.85 7.54 -8.00
CA ASP A 388 -29.16 7.37 -9.42
C ASP A 388 -28.26 8.22 -10.33
N PHE A 389 -27.39 9.05 -9.75
CA PHE A 389 -26.40 9.90 -10.44
C PHE A 389 -27.02 10.80 -11.52
N SER A 390 -28.21 11.33 -11.28
CA SER A 390 -29.00 12.09 -12.22
C SER A 390 -29.68 13.31 -11.55
N PRO A 391 -30.36 14.20 -12.32
CA PRO A 391 -31.16 15.26 -11.72
C PRO A 391 -32.50 14.78 -11.11
N LEU A 392 -32.83 13.49 -11.20
CA LEU A 392 -34.04 12.93 -10.62
C LEU A 392 -33.89 12.76 -9.10
N ASP A 393 -34.97 12.90 -8.37
CA ASP A 393 -35.06 12.54 -6.98
C ASP A 393 -35.63 11.11 -6.85
N ALA A 394 -34.85 10.14 -7.39
CA ALA A 394 -35.31 8.76 -7.48
C ALA A 394 -34.66 7.87 -6.42
N ILE A 395 -33.34 7.91 -6.28
CA ILE A 395 -32.61 7.10 -5.29
C ILE A 395 -31.57 7.96 -4.56
N ALA A 396 -31.56 7.87 -3.22
CA ALA A 396 -30.48 8.44 -2.43
C ALA A 396 -29.97 7.45 -1.37
N ILE A 397 -28.67 7.47 -1.07
CA ILE A 397 -28.05 6.59 -0.08
C ILE A 397 -27.80 7.36 1.20
N VAL A 398 -28.25 6.82 2.33
CA VAL A 398 -28.09 7.35 3.67
C VAL A 398 -27.28 6.38 4.51
N ASN A 399 -26.26 6.86 5.20
CA ASN A 399 -25.48 6.01 6.10
C ASN A 399 -25.14 6.67 7.47
N ASP A 400 -25.61 7.88 7.73
CA ASP A 400 -25.46 8.48 9.06
C ASP A 400 -26.60 8.05 9.97
N TYR A 401 -26.40 6.95 10.67
CA TYR A 401 -27.26 6.41 11.70
C TYR A 401 -26.63 6.48 13.10
N GLY A 402 -25.70 7.43 13.27
CA GLY A 402 -25.03 7.67 14.55
C GLY A 402 -23.75 6.82 14.76
N ASN A 403 -23.11 7.04 15.90
CA ASN A 403 -21.75 6.60 16.18
C ASN A 403 -21.54 5.09 16.35
N ASN A 404 -22.59 4.28 16.39
CA ASN A 404 -22.51 2.83 16.59
C ASN A 404 -22.36 2.04 15.28
N PHE A 405 -22.68 2.67 14.16
CA PHE A 405 -22.65 2.06 12.83
C PHE A 405 -21.55 2.67 11.96
N ASN A 406 -21.24 1.98 10.88
CA ASN A 406 -20.27 2.42 9.88
C ASN A 406 -18.90 2.77 10.49
N LYS A 407 -18.53 2.00 11.54
CA LYS A 407 -17.27 2.12 12.26
C LYS A 407 -16.61 0.77 12.43
N VAL A 408 -15.72 0.44 11.50
CA VAL A 408 -14.91 -0.78 11.54
C VAL A 408 -13.88 -0.66 12.65
N LYS A 409 -13.70 -1.74 13.42
CA LYS A 409 -12.66 -1.86 14.45
C LYS A 409 -11.91 -3.16 14.24
N VAL A 410 -10.58 -3.09 14.26
CA VAL A 410 -9.73 -4.27 14.07
C VAL A 410 -8.63 -4.28 15.12
N PHE A 411 -8.44 -5.42 15.75
CA PHE A 411 -7.26 -5.73 16.57
C PHE A 411 -6.44 -6.81 15.87
N THR A 412 -5.12 -6.63 15.80
CA THR A 412 -4.20 -7.64 15.30
C THR A 412 -3.05 -7.86 16.25
N GLN A 413 -2.60 -9.11 16.35
CA GLN A 413 -1.40 -9.51 17.08
C GLN A 413 -0.55 -10.42 16.21
N GLU A 414 0.73 -10.08 16.02
CA GLU A 414 1.69 -10.94 15.32
C GLU A 414 2.92 -11.17 16.17
N PHE A 415 3.34 -12.43 16.27
CA PHE A 415 4.62 -12.84 16.85
C PHE A 415 5.50 -13.36 15.72
N ARG A 416 6.70 -12.81 15.58
CA ARG A 416 7.68 -13.20 14.57
C ARG A 416 8.95 -13.70 15.24
N PHE A 417 9.48 -14.79 14.73
CA PHE A 417 10.74 -15.39 15.12
C PHE A 417 11.60 -15.53 13.86
N GLN A 418 12.85 -15.13 13.94
CA GLN A 418 13.73 -15.12 12.78
C GLN A 418 15.10 -15.60 13.19
N SER A 419 15.76 -16.36 12.32
CA SER A 419 17.18 -16.65 12.46
C SER A 419 17.96 -15.34 12.47
N LYS A 420 19.09 -15.32 13.16
CA LYS A 420 20.02 -14.21 13.08
C LYS A 420 20.57 -14.14 11.66
N ASP A 421 20.62 -12.92 11.13
CA ASP A 421 21.19 -12.66 9.83
C ASP A 421 22.74 -12.73 9.93
N LEU A 422 23.25 -13.92 9.75
CA LEU A 422 24.68 -14.14 9.57
C LEU A 422 24.83 -14.53 8.09
N GLN A 423 25.56 -13.73 7.34
CA GLN A 423 25.84 -13.98 5.91
C GLN A 423 26.49 -15.36 5.66
N GLU A 424 26.95 -16.03 6.71
CA GLU A 424 27.58 -17.35 6.68
C GLU A 424 26.63 -18.51 7.06
N GLN A 425 25.36 -18.21 7.42
CA GLN A 425 24.43 -19.29 7.78
C GLN A 425 23.86 -19.97 6.52
N LYS A 426 24.08 -21.28 6.42
CA LYS A 426 23.50 -22.09 5.33
C LYS A 426 21.97 -22.15 5.39
N ILE A 427 21.39 -21.92 6.57
CA ILE A 427 19.95 -21.99 6.80
C ILE A 427 19.49 -20.69 7.43
N ARG A 428 18.62 -19.96 6.71
CA ARG A 428 17.90 -18.78 7.19
C ARG A 428 16.43 -19.13 7.29
N TRP A 429 15.77 -18.75 8.36
CA TRP A 429 14.37 -19.04 8.56
C TRP A 429 13.63 -17.89 9.23
N ASN A 430 12.34 -17.81 8.95
CA ASN A 430 11.39 -17.02 9.70
C ASN A 430 10.15 -17.84 9.99
N ALA A 431 9.52 -17.60 11.14
CA ALA A 431 8.28 -18.23 11.55
C ALA A 431 7.44 -17.21 12.33
N GLY A 432 6.13 -17.40 12.34
CA GLY A 432 5.26 -16.51 13.09
C GLY A 432 3.89 -17.07 13.36
N LEU A 433 3.23 -16.40 14.32
CA LEU A 433 1.84 -16.58 14.67
C LEU A 433 1.12 -15.27 14.47
N PHE A 434 -0.06 -15.30 13.88
CA PHE A 434 -0.88 -14.13 13.64
C PHE A 434 -2.30 -14.37 14.13
N PHE A 435 -2.87 -13.36 14.77
CA PHE A 435 -4.24 -13.34 15.25
C PHE A 435 -4.90 -12.02 14.88
N PHE A 436 -6.20 -12.04 14.55
CA PHE A 436 -7.00 -10.84 14.39
C PHE A 436 -8.44 -11.02 14.91
N HIS A 437 -9.03 -9.89 15.27
CA HIS A 437 -10.46 -9.76 15.52
C HIS A 437 -10.96 -8.47 14.90
N GLN A 438 -12.07 -8.55 14.16
CA GLN A 438 -12.68 -7.42 13.44
C GLN A 438 -14.17 -7.36 13.79
N ASP A 439 -14.62 -6.16 14.19
CA ASP A 439 -16.03 -5.78 14.25
C ASP A 439 -16.32 -4.81 13.10
N ASN A 440 -17.35 -5.11 12.31
CA ASN A 440 -17.75 -4.31 11.15
C ASN A 440 -19.29 -4.11 11.15
N PRO A 441 -19.83 -3.25 12.00
CA PRO A 441 -21.24 -2.89 11.98
C PRO A 441 -21.51 -1.88 10.87
N THR A 442 -22.42 -2.19 9.94
CA THR A 442 -22.88 -1.27 8.92
C THR A 442 -24.39 -1.10 9.00
N ARG A 443 -24.88 0.12 8.81
CA ARG A 443 -26.28 0.46 8.63
C ARG A 443 -26.40 1.44 7.47
N GLN A 444 -27.15 1.06 6.45
CA GLN A 444 -27.33 1.85 5.24
C GLN A 444 -28.81 1.87 4.86
N GLY A 445 -29.32 3.06 4.56
CA GLY A 445 -30.62 3.28 3.99
C GLY A 445 -30.52 3.60 2.51
N THR A 446 -31.42 3.01 1.72
CA THR A 446 -31.70 3.44 0.35
C THR A 446 -33.03 4.17 0.39
N PHE A 447 -32.99 5.49 0.24
CA PHE A 447 -34.18 6.32 0.15
C PHE A 447 -34.67 6.37 -1.29
N PHE A 448 -35.94 6.11 -1.49
CA PHE A 448 -36.64 6.20 -2.75
C PHE A 448 -37.52 7.46 -2.75
N GLY A 449 -37.09 8.46 -3.51
CA GLY A 449 -37.71 9.78 -3.53
C GLY A 449 -38.96 9.84 -4.41
N LYS A 450 -39.42 11.06 -4.70
CA LYS A 450 -40.66 11.31 -5.45
C LYS A 450 -40.65 10.77 -6.87
N ASP A 451 -39.45 10.69 -7.50
CA ASP A 451 -39.28 10.22 -8.88
C ASP A 451 -39.01 8.68 -8.95
N ALA A 452 -39.06 7.98 -7.84
CA ALA A 452 -38.89 6.51 -7.77
C ALA A 452 -39.87 5.73 -8.67
N PRO A 453 -41.11 6.17 -8.89
CA PRO A 453 -42.01 5.52 -9.83
C PRO A 453 -41.50 5.47 -11.28
N LEU A 454 -40.63 6.40 -11.68
CA LEU A 454 -39.96 6.38 -13.00
C LEU A 454 -39.01 5.19 -13.17
N LEU A 455 -38.57 4.59 -12.07
CA LEU A 455 -37.78 3.36 -12.05
C LEU A 455 -38.64 2.09 -11.97
N GLY A 456 -39.96 2.22 -12.11
CA GLY A 456 -40.92 1.11 -12.08
C GLY A 456 -41.33 0.68 -10.66
N LEU A 457 -41.00 1.47 -9.63
CA LEU A 457 -41.42 1.19 -8.26
C LEU A 457 -42.87 1.66 -8.05
N PRO A 458 -43.70 0.89 -7.31
CA PRO A 458 -45.13 1.21 -7.10
C PRO A 458 -45.34 2.34 -6.07
N ASP A 459 -44.30 2.77 -5.33
CA ASP A 459 -44.37 3.70 -4.20
C ASP A 459 -43.16 4.65 -4.18
N SER A 460 -43.25 5.75 -3.40
CA SER A 460 -42.23 6.78 -3.26
C SER A 460 -42.15 7.30 -1.81
N GLU A 461 -41.09 8.08 -1.52
CA GLU A 461 -40.84 8.72 -0.24
C GLU A 461 -40.75 7.71 0.92
N PHE A 462 -39.99 6.65 0.72
CA PHE A 462 -39.72 5.63 1.72
C PHE A 462 -38.21 5.24 1.74
N THR A 463 -37.75 4.62 2.82
CA THR A 463 -36.37 4.14 2.96
C THR A 463 -36.36 2.64 3.25
N ILE A 464 -35.56 1.89 2.51
CA ILE A 464 -35.18 0.51 2.86
C ILE A 464 -33.87 0.56 3.61
N ILE A 465 -33.83 0.05 4.84
CA ILE A 465 -32.66 0.08 5.70
C ILE A 465 -32.13 -1.34 5.88
N SER A 466 -30.85 -1.52 5.60
CA SER A 466 -30.12 -2.77 5.82
C SER A 466 -29.14 -2.62 6.97
N ASN A 467 -29.23 -3.51 7.96
CA ASN A 467 -28.29 -3.63 9.07
C ASN A 467 -27.45 -4.88 8.87
N ASN A 468 -26.10 -4.74 8.97
CA ASN A 468 -25.18 -5.86 8.90
C ASN A 468 -24.17 -5.76 10.04
N LEU A 469 -24.16 -6.74 10.93
CA LEU A 469 -23.24 -6.82 12.07
C LEU A 469 -22.23 -7.93 11.82
N GLY A 470 -21.13 -7.60 11.14
CA GLY A 470 -20.05 -8.53 10.83
C GLY A 470 -19.05 -8.66 11.97
N LYS A 471 -18.74 -9.91 12.37
CA LYS A 471 -17.67 -10.23 13.32
C LYS A 471 -16.78 -11.31 12.73
N ASN A 472 -15.49 -10.99 12.56
CA ASN A 472 -14.52 -11.89 11.97
C ASN A 472 -13.37 -12.11 12.96
N THR A 473 -12.96 -13.36 13.16
CA THR A 473 -11.82 -13.71 14.01
C THR A 473 -10.99 -14.76 13.28
N GLY A 474 -9.67 -14.57 13.27
CA GLY A 474 -8.80 -15.53 12.62
C GLY A 474 -7.48 -15.71 13.36
N ALA A 475 -6.89 -16.86 13.14
CA ALA A 475 -5.56 -17.23 13.64
C ALA A 475 -4.78 -17.95 12.55
N SER A 476 -3.47 -17.77 12.54
CA SER A 476 -2.61 -18.45 11.59
C SER A 476 -1.21 -18.70 12.13
N ALA A 477 -0.58 -19.75 11.59
CA ALA A 477 0.82 -20.08 11.81
C ALA A 477 1.54 -20.21 10.46
N TYR A 478 2.76 -19.68 10.37
CA TYR A 478 3.54 -19.72 9.15
C TYR A 478 5.02 -19.92 9.42
N GLY A 479 5.73 -20.43 8.40
CA GLY A 479 7.18 -20.53 8.40
C GLY A 479 7.73 -20.54 6.98
N GLN A 480 8.93 -19.99 6.82
CA GLN A 480 9.72 -20.05 5.59
C GLN A 480 11.15 -20.37 5.94
N LEU A 481 11.76 -21.22 5.13
CA LEU A 481 13.14 -21.66 5.21
C LEU A 481 13.85 -21.33 3.89
N ASN A 482 15.01 -20.73 3.98
CA ASN A 482 15.94 -20.53 2.88
C ASN A 482 17.19 -21.32 3.18
N TRP A 483 17.49 -22.33 2.35
CA TRP A 483 18.61 -23.25 2.54
C TRP A 483 19.61 -23.14 1.42
N SER A 484 20.79 -22.55 1.72
CA SER A 484 21.93 -22.48 0.79
C SER A 484 22.60 -23.85 0.70
N LEU A 485 22.26 -24.62 -0.34
CA LEU A 485 22.88 -25.93 -0.62
C LEU A 485 24.35 -25.77 -0.97
N THR A 486 24.64 -24.75 -1.76
CA THR A 486 25.99 -24.31 -2.13
C THR A 486 26.08 -22.77 -2.01
N GLU A 487 27.24 -22.19 -2.24
CA GLU A 487 27.39 -20.73 -2.30
C GLU A 487 26.55 -20.08 -3.41
N LYS A 488 26.12 -20.85 -4.40
CA LYS A 488 25.38 -20.38 -5.57
C LYS A 488 23.93 -20.82 -5.62
N LEU A 489 23.58 -21.94 -4.96
CA LEU A 489 22.28 -22.58 -5.05
C LEU A 489 21.55 -22.52 -3.72
N GLU A 490 20.39 -21.90 -3.72
CA GLU A 490 19.50 -21.80 -2.54
C GLU A 490 18.13 -22.40 -2.86
N LEU A 491 17.63 -23.21 -1.93
CA LEU A 491 16.26 -23.72 -1.89
C LEU A 491 15.42 -22.87 -0.96
N ILE A 492 14.19 -22.56 -1.39
CA ILE A 492 13.22 -21.79 -0.62
C ILE A 492 12.00 -22.68 -0.39
N GLY A 493 11.58 -22.85 0.85
CA GLY A 493 10.37 -23.59 1.21
C GLY A 493 9.57 -22.83 2.26
N GLY A 494 8.28 -22.74 2.10
CA GLY A 494 7.42 -22.07 3.05
C GLY A 494 6.02 -22.64 3.09
N LEU A 495 5.37 -22.50 4.24
CA LEU A 495 4.01 -22.96 4.46
C LEU A 495 3.30 -22.03 5.45
N ARG A 496 2.03 -21.76 5.20
CA ARG A 496 1.14 -21.08 6.13
C ARG A 496 -0.19 -21.81 6.18
N PHE A 497 -0.73 -21.89 7.39
CA PHE A 497 -2.08 -22.35 7.67
C PHE A 497 -2.86 -21.18 8.28
N ASP A 498 -4.03 -20.89 7.74
CA ASP A 498 -4.98 -19.88 8.22
C ASP A 498 -6.30 -20.54 8.58
N TYR A 499 -6.89 -20.07 9.68
CA TYR A 499 -8.24 -20.40 10.11
C TYR A 499 -8.99 -19.07 10.37
N GLU A 500 -10.17 -18.92 9.79
CA GLU A 500 -11.06 -17.78 10.01
C GLU A 500 -12.47 -18.24 10.37
N ARG A 501 -13.04 -17.63 11.40
CA ARG A 501 -14.45 -17.73 11.75
C ARG A 501 -15.11 -16.40 11.44
N ARG A 502 -16.16 -16.44 10.64
CA ARG A 502 -16.99 -15.29 10.29
C ARG A 502 -18.40 -15.48 10.81
N LYS A 503 -18.93 -14.45 11.46
CA LYS A 503 -20.34 -14.34 11.84
C LYS A 503 -20.90 -13.08 11.21
N LEU A 504 -22.06 -13.21 10.56
CA LEU A 504 -22.83 -12.08 10.06
C LEU A 504 -24.24 -12.17 10.63
N THR A 505 -24.74 -11.07 11.21
CA THR A 505 -26.13 -10.87 11.58
C THR A 505 -26.70 -9.80 10.70
N VAL A 506 -27.85 -10.05 10.09
CA VAL A 506 -28.52 -9.11 9.19
C VAL A 506 -29.95 -8.87 9.68
N SER A 507 -30.43 -7.64 9.53
CA SER A 507 -31.85 -7.29 9.68
C SER A 507 -32.22 -6.18 8.69
N GLY A 508 -33.50 -6.10 8.35
CA GLY A 508 -34.05 -5.13 7.42
C GLY A 508 -35.19 -4.35 8.03
N GLU A 509 -35.27 -3.07 7.64
CA GLU A 509 -36.34 -2.15 8.09
C GLU A 509 -36.88 -1.40 6.87
N TYR A 510 -38.16 -1.05 6.94
CA TYR A 510 -38.81 -0.16 6.01
C TYR A 510 -39.29 1.06 6.79
N GLU A 511 -38.92 2.25 6.36
CA GLU A 511 -39.29 3.52 6.98
C GLU A 511 -40.08 4.36 6.00
N LYS A 512 -41.26 4.83 6.44
CA LYS A 512 -42.10 5.76 5.69
C LYS A 512 -42.83 6.70 6.60
N ALA A 513 -42.83 7.99 6.28
CA ALA A 513 -43.50 9.06 7.04
C ALA A 513 -43.20 9.00 8.55
N GLY A 514 -41.95 8.71 8.93
CA GLY A 514 -41.48 8.62 10.31
C GLY A 514 -41.87 7.35 11.06
N ASN A 515 -42.54 6.40 10.39
CA ASN A 515 -42.83 5.08 10.95
C ASN A 515 -41.82 4.07 10.43
N ASN A 516 -41.29 3.22 11.31
CA ASN A 516 -40.31 2.20 10.99
C ASN A 516 -40.93 0.81 11.22
N PHE A 517 -40.79 -0.08 10.24
CA PHE A 517 -41.35 -1.44 10.26
C PHE A 517 -40.24 -2.44 9.95
N PRO A 518 -40.07 -3.51 10.76
CA PRO A 518 -39.12 -4.55 10.42
C PRO A 518 -39.58 -5.30 9.16
N THR A 519 -38.70 -5.43 8.17
CA THR A 519 -38.90 -6.25 6.96
C THR A 519 -38.21 -7.61 7.08
N GLN A 520 -37.13 -7.66 7.87
CA GLN A 520 -36.37 -8.85 8.18
C GLN A 520 -35.94 -8.80 9.63
N GLU A 521 -36.35 -9.79 10.44
CA GLU A 521 -35.86 -9.98 11.80
C GLU A 521 -34.38 -10.36 11.82
N ASP A 522 -33.72 -10.10 12.97
CA ASP A 522 -32.33 -10.45 13.16
C ASP A 522 -32.03 -11.90 12.83
N THR A 523 -31.34 -12.13 11.73
CA THR A 523 -30.96 -13.44 11.24
C THR A 523 -29.44 -13.55 11.24
N SER A 524 -28.88 -14.65 11.77
CA SER A 524 -27.44 -14.82 11.92
C SER A 524 -26.94 -16.08 11.28
N ALA A 525 -25.78 -16.02 10.64
CA ALA A 525 -25.04 -17.20 10.21
C ALA A 525 -23.58 -17.14 10.67
N THR A 526 -22.98 -18.33 10.81
CA THR A 526 -21.56 -18.48 11.15
C THR A 526 -20.94 -19.51 10.23
N ALA A 527 -19.79 -19.17 9.62
CA ALA A 527 -19.00 -20.10 8.82
C ALA A 527 -17.53 -20.07 9.25
N ASN A 528 -16.84 -21.18 9.01
CA ASN A 528 -15.43 -21.32 9.26
C ASN A 528 -14.72 -21.62 7.94
N PHE A 529 -13.61 -20.94 7.72
CA PHE A 529 -12.81 -21.06 6.50
C PHE A 529 -11.38 -21.42 6.88
N THR A 530 -10.74 -22.26 6.07
CA THR A 530 -9.33 -22.61 6.20
C THR A 530 -8.60 -22.40 4.89
N ALA A 531 -7.31 -22.03 4.98
CA ALA A 531 -6.46 -21.92 3.81
C ALA A 531 -5.05 -22.42 4.11
N ILE A 532 -4.45 -23.05 3.10
CA ILE A 532 -3.05 -23.47 3.12
C ILE A 532 -2.34 -22.72 1.98
N SER A 533 -1.26 -21.99 2.30
CA SER A 533 -0.50 -21.19 1.37
C SER A 533 0.96 -21.66 1.30
N PRO A 534 1.29 -22.64 0.44
CA PRO A 534 2.65 -23.09 0.21
C PRO A 534 3.46 -22.13 -0.65
N LYS A 535 4.79 -22.16 -0.48
CA LYS A 535 5.79 -21.53 -1.32
C LYS A 535 6.94 -22.51 -1.53
N ALA A 536 7.41 -22.66 -2.76
CA ALA A 536 8.58 -23.46 -3.09
C ALA A 536 9.39 -22.73 -4.17
N GLY A 537 10.71 -22.71 -4.03
CA GLY A 537 11.55 -21.98 -4.97
C GLY A 537 12.97 -22.50 -5.03
N LEU A 538 13.61 -22.17 -6.15
CA LEU A 538 15.00 -22.42 -6.43
C LEU A 538 15.63 -21.11 -6.93
N GLN A 539 16.76 -20.74 -6.34
CA GLN A 539 17.54 -19.58 -6.72
C GLN A 539 18.96 -20.01 -7.06
N TYR A 540 19.48 -19.55 -8.19
CA TYR A 540 20.86 -19.75 -8.58
C TYR A 540 21.55 -18.40 -8.80
N SER A 541 22.59 -18.12 -8.01
CA SER A 541 23.40 -16.92 -8.09
C SER A 541 24.67 -17.20 -8.89
N PHE A 542 24.78 -16.63 -10.10
CA PHE A 542 25.99 -16.73 -10.92
C PHE A 542 27.13 -15.94 -10.30
N THR A 543 26.80 -14.74 -9.78
CA THR A 543 27.68 -13.83 -9.07
C THR A 543 26.88 -13.14 -7.96
N THR A 544 27.50 -12.29 -7.15
CA THR A 544 26.83 -11.45 -6.15
C THR A 544 25.78 -10.50 -6.74
N ASP A 545 25.90 -10.19 -8.05
CA ASP A 545 25.11 -9.18 -8.74
C ASP A 545 24.27 -9.77 -9.89
N ARG A 546 24.25 -11.11 -10.05
CA ARG A 546 23.47 -11.78 -11.09
C ARG A 546 22.85 -13.07 -10.57
N MET A 547 21.53 -13.18 -10.69
CA MET A 547 20.80 -14.38 -10.29
C MET A 547 19.61 -14.70 -11.21
N VAL A 548 19.21 -15.97 -11.21
CA VAL A 548 17.96 -16.49 -11.75
C VAL A 548 17.20 -17.21 -10.65
N TYR A 549 15.88 -17.16 -10.68
CA TYR A 549 15.06 -17.92 -9.75
C TYR A 549 13.80 -18.47 -10.42
N LEU A 550 13.29 -19.56 -9.87
CA LEU A 550 12.00 -20.14 -10.21
C LEU A 550 11.23 -20.35 -8.90
N ILE A 551 10.02 -19.78 -8.82
CA ILE A 551 9.18 -19.85 -7.62
C ILE A 551 7.77 -20.27 -7.98
N TYR A 552 7.21 -21.15 -7.17
CA TYR A 552 5.79 -21.38 -7.00
C TYR A 552 5.33 -20.72 -5.71
N SER A 553 4.19 -20.01 -5.76
CA SER A 553 3.56 -19.38 -4.59
C SER A 553 2.04 -19.40 -4.70
N ARG A 554 1.37 -19.47 -3.54
CA ARG A 554 -0.08 -19.43 -3.43
C ARG A 554 -0.52 -18.31 -2.53
N GLY A 555 -1.58 -17.59 -2.94
CA GLY A 555 -2.32 -16.62 -2.14
C GLY A 555 -3.78 -17.00 -2.05
N TYR A 556 -4.50 -16.41 -1.09
CA TYR A 556 -5.93 -16.63 -0.94
C TYR A 556 -6.65 -15.38 -0.48
N ARG A 557 -7.94 -15.33 -0.77
CA ARG A 557 -8.93 -14.43 -0.20
C ARG A 557 -9.96 -15.26 0.54
N ALA A 558 -10.33 -14.88 1.77
CA ALA A 558 -11.24 -15.67 2.58
C ALA A 558 -12.65 -15.68 2.00
N GLY A 559 -13.38 -16.76 2.25
CA GLY A 559 -14.82 -16.82 2.01
C GLY A 559 -15.59 -15.87 2.93
N GLY A 560 -16.88 -15.76 2.75
CA GLY A 560 -17.74 -14.87 3.53
C GLY A 560 -19.22 -15.19 3.36
N PHE A 561 -20.04 -14.20 3.66
CA PHE A 561 -21.48 -14.27 3.46
C PHE A 561 -21.92 -13.17 2.50
N THR A 562 -22.92 -13.46 1.68
CA THR A 562 -23.69 -12.41 1.00
C THR A 562 -24.51 -11.66 2.04
N SER A 563 -24.54 -10.33 1.92
CA SER A 563 -25.42 -9.48 2.72
C SER A 563 -26.89 -9.74 2.35
N LEU A 564 -27.80 -9.21 3.16
CA LEU A 564 -29.24 -9.20 2.82
C LEU A 564 -29.43 -8.39 1.54
N GLY A 565 -30.11 -8.97 0.57
CA GLY A 565 -30.50 -8.32 -0.69
C GLY A 565 -31.94 -8.69 -1.04
N SER A 566 -32.55 -7.92 -1.93
CA SER A 566 -33.90 -8.15 -2.42
C SER A 566 -34.01 -9.30 -3.44
N ASP A 567 -32.89 -9.88 -3.90
CA ASP A 567 -32.89 -10.99 -4.85
C ASP A 567 -33.50 -12.25 -4.21
N PRO A 568 -34.75 -12.62 -4.52
CA PRO A 568 -35.41 -13.78 -3.92
C PRO A 568 -34.77 -15.12 -4.32
N SER A 569 -33.93 -15.13 -5.35
CA SER A 569 -33.17 -16.33 -5.76
C SER A 569 -31.99 -16.64 -4.85
N GLN A 570 -31.60 -15.68 -4.01
CA GLN A 570 -30.48 -15.82 -3.07
C GLN A 570 -31.02 -15.85 -1.65
N PRO A 571 -30.90 -16.97 -0.93
CA PRO A 571 -31.19 -16.96 0.49
C PRO A 571 -30.26 -15.97 1.20
N PRO A 572 -30.78 -15.18 2.16
CA PRO A 572 -29.93 -14.32 2.97
C PRO A 572 -28.86 -15.15 3.66
N LEU A 573 -27.66 -14.58 3.81
CA LEU A 573 -26.53 -15.22 4.48
C LEU A 573 -25.99 -16.50 3.78
N ALA A 574 -26.16 -16.62 2.46
CA ALA A 574 -25.52 -17.69 1.70
C ALA A 574 -23.98 -17.55 1.80
N PRO A 575 -23.27 -18.59 2.26
CA PRO A 575 -21.82 -18.54 2.31
C PRO A 575 -21.22 -18.68 0.92
N TYR A 576 -20.09 -17.99 0.68
CA TYR A 576 -19.22 -18.23 -0.46
C TYR A 576 -17.84 -18.67 -0.01
N ASP A 577 -17.17 -19.47 -0.82
CA ASP A 577 -15.92 -20.14 -0.49
C ASP A 577 -14.68 -19.23 -0.67
N PRO A 578 -13.56 -19.56 -0.05
CA PRO A 578 -12.28 -18.91 -0.32
C PRO A 578 -11.87 -19.03 -1.79
N GLU A 579 -11.26 -17.99 -2.29
CA GLU A 579 -10.64 -17.90 -3.62
C GLU A 579 -9.13 -18.07 -3.51
N PHE A 580 -8.52 -18.81 -4.45
CA PHE A 580 -7.08 -19.12 -4.42
C PHE A 580 -6.40 -18.73 -5.73
N SER A 581 -5.28 -18.01 -5.62
CA SER A 581 -4.37 -17.75 -6.73
C SER A 581 -3.10 -18.58 -6.59
N ASN A 582 -2.68 -19.25 -7.66
CA ASN A 582 -1.46 -20.04 -7.73
C ASN A 582 -0.59 -19.48 -8.83
N ASN A 583 0.68 -19.23 -8.56
CA ASN A 583 1.59 -18.56 -9.49
C ASN A 583 2.89 -19.33 -9.65
N ILE A 584 3.35 -19.45 -10.89
CA ILE A 584 4.69 -19.90 -11.24
C ILE A 584 5.41 -18.68 -11.85
N GLU A 585 6.59 -18.38 -11.33
CA GLU A 585 7.37 -17.22 -11.75
C GLU A 585 8.82 -17.61 -12.02
N LEU A 586 9.32 -17.22 -13.19
CA LEU A 586 10.73 -17.26 -13.55
C LEU A 586 11.26 -15.83 -13.58
N GLY A 587 12.29 -15.55 -12.78
CA GLY A 587 12.88 -14.21 -12.71
C GLY A 587 14.37 -14.19 -12.94
N TRP A 588 14.83 -13.07 -13.53
CA TRP A 588 16.23 -12.74 -13.73
C TRP A 588 16.51 -11.39 -13.08
N LYS A 589 17.58 -11.30 -12.29
CA LYS A 589 18.06 -10.04 -11.70
C LYS A 589 19.54 -9.87 -11.95
N GLN A 590 19.91 -8.68 -12.40
CA GLN A 590 21.29 -8.35 -12.67
C GLN A 590 21.57 -6.87 -12.42
N SER A 591 22.71 -6.58 -11.80
CA SER A 591 23.34 -5.26 -11.81
C SER A 591 24.77 -5.35 -12.32
N TRP A 592 25.30 -4.28 -12.91
CA TRP A 592 26.65 -4.24 -13.43
C TRP A 592 27.24 -2.83 -13.45
N ASN A 593 28.52 -2.75 -13.72
CA ASN A 593 29.29 -1.51 -13.74
C ASN A 593 29.16 -0.71 -12.44
N ASN A 594 29.47 -1.35 -11.30
CA ASN A 594 29.34 -0.79 -9.95
C ASN A 594 27.92 -0.24 -9.69
N GLN A 595 26.90 -1.04 -10.03
CA GLN A 595 25.48 -0.71 -9.87
C GLN A 595 24.99 0.51 -10.67
N ARG A 596 25.71 0.94 -11.71
CA ARG A 596 25.24 2.01 -12.62
C ARG A 596 24.08 1.55 -13.51
N TYR A 597 23.94 0.26 -13.68
CA TYR A 597 22.88 -0.37 -14.46
C TYR A 597 22.24 -1.49 -13.65
N ARG A 598 20.93 -1.56 -13.66
CA ARG A 598 20.13 -2.62 -13.01
C ARG A 598 19.03 -3.06 -13.95
N LEU A 599 18.89 -4.39 -14.11
CA LEU A 599 17.85 -5.03 -14.89
C LEU A 599 17.19 -6.13 -14.07
N ASN A 600 15.87 -6.07 -13.96
CA ASN A 600 15.04 -7.15 -13.43
C ASN A 600 14.03 -7.54 -14.52
N ALA A 601 13.90 -8.82 -14.81
CA ALA A 601 12.94 -9.36 -15.78
C ALA A 601 12.23 -10.56 -15.18
N ASN A 602 10.92 -10.67 -15.40
CA ASN A 602 10.11 -11.75 -14.87
C ASN A 602 9.11 -12.25 -15.92
N LEU A 603 8.88 -13.56 -15.93
CA LEU A 603 7.78 -14.21 -16.62
C LEU A 603 6.89 -14.87 -15.56
N PHE A 604 5.59 -14.75 -15.70
CA PHE A 604 4.65 -15.31 -14.74
C PHE A 604 3.47 -16.01 -15.43
N TYR A 605 2.94 -17.00 -14.73
CA TYR A 605 1.68 -17.66 -15.04
C TYR A 605 0.91 -17.88 -13.73
N THR A 606 -0.25 -17.23 -13.60
CA THR A 606 -1.14 -17.31 -12.44
C THR A 606 -2.47 -17.91 -12.85
N PHE A 607 -2.96 -18.90 -12.10
CA PHE A 607 -4.30 -19.43 -12.24
C PHE A 607 -5.08 -19.28 -10.94
N VAL A 608 -6.33 -18.86 -11.06
CA VAL A 608 -7.24 -18.57 -9.95
C VAL A 608 -8.42 -19.52 -10.04
N ASN A 609 -8.73 -20.17 -8.92
CA ASN A 609 -9.88 -21.04 -8.77
C ASN A 609 -10.90 -20.42 -7.83
N SER A 610 -12.18 -20.73 -8.05
CA SER A 610 -13.30 -20.24 -7.23
C SER A 610 -13.35 -18.71 -7.18
N VAL A 611 -13.23 -18.06 -8.35
CA VAL A 611 -13.22 -16.60 -8.44
C VAL A 611 -14.44 -16.01 -7.76
N GLN A 612 -14.21 -15.13 -6.79
CA GLN A 612 -15.26 -14.38 -6.10
C GLN A 612 -15.69 -13.21 -6.96
N THR A 613 -16.85 -13.32 -7.56
CA THR A 613 -17.40 -12.32 -8.47
C THR A 613 -18.52 -11.56 -7.76
N PRO A 614 -18.39 -10.25 -7.56
CA PRO A 614 -19.45 -9.40 -7.05
C PRO A 614 -20.44 -9.09 -8.16
N THR A 615 -21.70 -9.04 -7.81
CA THR A 615 -22.80 -8.57 -8.67
C THR A 615 -23.60 -7.55 -7.88
N LEU A 616 -23.74 -6.34 -8.41
CA LEU A 616 -24.61 -5.33 -7.81
C LEU A 616 -26.06 -5.68 -8.14
N ILE A 617 -26.89 -5.77 -7.12
CA ILE A 617 -28.32 -5.99 -7.24
C ILE A 617 -29.02 -4.64 -7.04
N LEU A 618 -29.76 -4.21 -8.05
CA LEU A 618 -30.62 -3.03 -8.01
C LEU A 618 -32.08 -3.45 -7.73
N PRO A 619 -32.88 -2.62 -7.08
CA PRO A 619 -32.62 -1.25 -6.65
C PRO A 619 -31.88 -1.11 -5.30
N ASP A 620 -31.69 -2.19 -4.55
CA ASP A 620 -31.17 -2.15 -3.16
C ASP A 620 -29.72 -1.67 -3.04
N ALA A 621 -28.97 -1.55 -4.15
CA ALA A 621 -27.53 -1.27 -4.18
C ALA A 621 -26.71 -2.25 -3.31
N VAL A 622 -27.14 -3.51 -3.23
CA VAL A 622 -26.48 -4.58 -2.48
C VAL A 622 -25.57 -5.39 -3.38
N THR A 623 -24.32 -5.57 -2.95
CA THR A 623 -23.38 -6.43 -3.66
C THR A 623 -23.46 -7.87 -3.18
N VAL A 624 -23.87 -8.77 -4.05
CA VAL A 624 -23.89 -10.22 -3.84
C VAL A 624 -22.60 -10.82 -4.39
N ILE A 625 -21.91 -11.64 -3.60
CA ILE A 625 -20.67 -12.31 -4.00
C ILE A 625 -20.93 -13.81 -4.23
N ARG A 626 -20.41 -14.33 -5.34
CA ARG A 626 -20.51 -15.76 -5.71
C ARG A 626 -19.16 -16.29 -6.16
N ASN A 627 -18.91 -17.58 -5.94
CA ASN A 627 -17.77 -18.27 -6.56
C ASN A 627 -18.21 -18.74 -7.97
N ALA A 628 -17.93 -17.91 -8.98
CA ALA A 628 -18.56 -18.05 -10.30
C ALA A 628 -17.62 -18.49 -11.42
N GLY A 629 -16.32 -18.76 -11.15
CA GLY A 629 -15.47 -19.11 -12.28
C GLY A 629 -14.01 -19.42 -11.96
N LYS A 630 -13.22 -19.45 -13.04
CA LYS A 630 -11.75 -19.60 -13.04
C LYS A 630 -11.12 -18.52 -13.91
N LEU A 631 -9.93 -18.08 -13.55
CA LEU A 631 -9.19 -17.07 -14.29
C LEU A 631 -7.75 -17.52 -14.49
N ASN A 632 -7.22 -17.29 -15.69
CA ASN A 632 -5.80 -17.42 -16.00
C ASN A 632 -5.21 -16.06 -16.34
N SER A 633 -4.04 -15.77 -15.78
CA SER A 633 -3.27 -14.58 -16.09
C SER A 633 -1.82 -14.96 -16.38
N LYS A 634 -1.28 -14.45 -17.49
CA LYS A 634 0.11 -14.67 -17.90
C LYS A 634 0.71 -13.38 -18.43
N GLY A 635 2.02 -13.26 -18.28
CA GLY A 635 2.67 -12.04 -18.74
C GLY A 635 4.17 -12.00 -18.52
N ALA A 636 4.72 -10.83 -18.87
CA ALA A 636 6.13 -10.51 -18.73
C ALA A 636 6.30 -9.14 -18.09
N GLU A 637 7.40 -8.95 -17.38
CA GLU A 637 7.74 -7.70 -16.71
C GLU A 637 9.21 -7.38 -16.89
N LEU A 638 9.50 -6.10 -17.06
CA LEU A 638 10.85 -5.56 -17.19
C LEU A 638 10.99 -4.30 -16.34
N GLU A 639 12.06 -4.22 -15.58
CA GLU A 639 12.48 -3.00 -14.88
C GLU A 639 13.95 -2.75 -15.18
N PHE A 640 14.24 -1.60 -15.78
CA PHE A 640 15.58 -1.17 -16.12
C PHE A 640 15.85 0.21 -15.52
N ALA A 641 16.97 0.35 -14.82
CA ALA A 641 17.42 1.63 -14.31
C ALA A 641 18.90 1.83 -14.66
N ALA A 642 19.26 3.03 -15.08
CA ALA A 642 20.61 3.37 -15.51
C ALA A 642 21.02 4.77 -15.11
N THR A 643 22.31 4.92 -14.76
CA THR A 643 23.01 6.21 -14.60
C THR A 643 24.23 6.23 -15.53
N PRO A 644 24.01 6.33 -16.87
CA PRO A 644 25.08 6.18 -17.85
C PRO A 644 26.16 7.25 -17.75
N ILE A 645 25.80 8.47 -17.41
CA ILE A 645 26.71 9.59 -17.19
C ILE A 645 26.35 10.30 -15.88
N LYS A 646 27.27 11.10 -15.34
CA LYS A 646 27.05 11.86 -14.12
C LYS A 646 25.83 12.77 -14.25
N GLY A 647 24.91 12.67 -13.28
CA GLY A 647 23.70 13.48 -13.22
C GLY A 647 22.55 13.02 -14.09
N PHE A 648 22.73 12.07 -15.01
CA PHE A 648 21.64 11.54 -15.82
C PHE A 648 21.13 10.20 -15.28
N GLU A 649 19.83 10.12 -15.06
CA GLU A 649 19.13 8.93 -14.61
C GLU A 649 18.05 8.56 -15.64
N LEU A 650 18.04 7.31 -16.06
CA LEU A 650 17.04 6.72 -16.93
C LEU A 650 16.36 5.56 -16.20
N VAL A 651 15.02 5.54 -16.17
CA VAL A 651 14.22 4.42 -15.65
C VAL A 651 13.22 4.01 -16.70
N LEU A 652 13.18 2.72 -17.02
CA LEU A 652 12.23 2.12 -17.96
C LEU A 652 11.60 0.92 -17.28
N ASN A 653 10.29 0.98 -17.07
CA ASN A 653 9.52 -0.11 -16.51
C ASN A 653 8.43 -0.50 -17.52
N GLY A 654 8.15 -1.79 -17.64
CA GLY A 654 7.11 -2.27 -18.54
C GLY A 654 6.57 -3.64 -18.12
N GLY A 655 5.30 -3.86 -18.38
CA GLY A 655 4.62 -5.12 -18.13
C GLY A 655 3.55 -5.40 -19.18
N LEU A 656 3.45 -6.65 -19.57
CA LEU A 656 2.38 -7.18 -20.42
C LEU A 656 1.56 -8.17 -19.61
N THR A 657 0.23 -8.09 -19.70
CA THR A 657 -0.69 -8.99 -18.99
C THR A 657 -1.82 -9.45 -19.90
N ASP A 658 -1.98 -10.76 -20.05
CA ASP A 658 -3.16 -11.39 -20.65
C ASP A 658 -3.90 -12.17 -19.57
N ALA A 659 -4.91 -11.52 -18.96
CA ALA A 659 -5.77 -12.09 -17.93
C ALA A 659 -7.18 -12.31 -18.48
N LYS A 660 -7.68 -13.56 -18.42
CA LYS A 660 -8.98 -13.97 -18.97
C LYS A 660 -9.69 -14.95 -18.05
N TYR A 661 -10.99 -14.82 -18.00
CA TYR A 661 -11.83 -15.85 -17.40
C TYR A 661 -11.84 -17.08 -18.32
N THR A 662 -11.43 -18.22 -17.80
CA THR A 662 -11.53 -19.51 -18.51
C THR A 662 -12.88 -20.15 -18.34
N GLU A 663 -13.54 -19.88 -17.23
CA GLU A 663 -14.91 -20.26 -16.90
C GLU A 663 -15.51 -19.09 -16.11
N LEU A 664 -16.65 -18.57 -16.51
CA LEU A 664 -17.38 -17.56 -15.74
C LEU A 664 -18.84 -17.53 -16.17
N THR A 665 -19.71 -18.05 -15.33
CA THR A 665 -21.17 -18.04 -15.57
C THR A 665 -21.86 -17.36 -14.38
N ILE A 666 -22.63 -16.32 -14.65
CA ILE A 666 -23.32 -15.52 -13.63
C ILE A 666 -24.83 -15.54 -13.93
N PRO A 667 -25.69 -15.86 -12.95
CA PRO A 667 -27.13 -15.67 -13.09
C PRO A 667 -27.44 -14.17 -13.10
N LYS A 668 -28.18 -13.73 -14.11
CA LYS A 668 -28.69 -12.36 -14.24
C LYS A 668 -30.11 -12.46 -14.81
N ASP A 669 -31.07 -11.85 -14.11
CA ASP A 669 -32.50 -11.81 -14.53
C ASP A 669 -33.08 -13.22 -14.79
N GLY A 670 -32.70 -14.21 -13.95
CA GLY A 670 -33.15 -15.59 -14.06
C GLY A 670 -32.47 -16.42 -15.17
N GLN A 671 -31.52 -15.85 -15.91
CA GLN A 671 -30.75 -16.54 -16.95
C GLN A 671 -29.30 -16.68 -16.56
N ALA A 672 -28.67 -17.79 -16.94
CA ALA A 672 -27.25 -18.00 -16.78
C ALA A 672 -26.50 -17.36 -17.98
N ILE A 673 -25.76 -16.29 -17.71
CA ILE A 673 -24.95 -15.60 -18.73
C ILE A 673 -23.52 -16.09 -18.63
N ASP A 674 -22.97 -16.58 -19.73
CA ASP A 674 -21.58 -17.04 -19.84
C ASP A 674 -20.66 -15.90 -20.32
N PHE A 675 -19.71 -15.52 -19.47
CA PHE A 675 -18.65 -14.54 -19.75
C PHE A 675 -17.27 -15.20 -19.96
N SER A 676 -17.23 -16.50 -20.16
CA SER A 676 -15.97 -17.22 -20.43
C SER A 676 -15.27 -16.66 -21.66
N GLY A 677 -13.96 -16.46 -21.59
CA GLY A 677 -13.16 -15.81 -22.63
C GLY A 677 -12.99 -14.31 -22.47
N ASN A 678 -13.82 -13.64 -21.67
CA ASN A 678 -13.72 -12.21 -21.42
C ASN A 678 -12.45 -11.87 -20.62
N LYS A 679 -11.96 -10.64 -20.84
CA LYS A 679 -10.81 -10.09 -20.14
C LYS A 679 -11.17 -9.75 -18.71
N GLN A 680 -10.18 -9.88 -17.82
CA GLN A 680 -10.30 -9.42 -16.45
C GLN A 680 -10.42 -7.90 -16.39
N ILE A 681 -11.34 -7.42 -15.55
CA ILE A 681 -11.59 -6.00 -15.33
C ILE A 681 -10.41 -5.32 -14.61
N PHE A 682 -10.27 -3.99 -14.73
CA PHE A 682 -9.22 -3.17 -14.14
C PHE A 682 -7.80 -3.68 -14.47
N THR A 683 -7.62 -4.27 -15.66
CA THR A 683 -6.37 -4.89 -16.06
C THR A 683 -5.98 -4.38 -17.44
N PRO A 684 -5.14 -3.33 -17.51
CA PRO A 684 -4.58 -2.89 -18.78
C PRO A 684 -3.78 -4.02 -19.46
N ALA A 685 -3.92 -4.19 -20.77
CA ALA A 685 -3.17 -5.19 -21.52
C ALA A 685 -1.64 -5.00 -21.41
N TYR A 686 -1.21 -3.76 -21.22
CA TYR A 686 0.16 -3.41 -20.85
C TYR A 686 0.20 -2.16 -19.98
N THR A 687 1.25 -2.06 -19.17
CA THR A 687 1.65 -0.83 -18.48
C THR A 687 3.11 -0.55 -18.79
N ALA A 688 3.46 0.70 -19.07
CA ALA A 688 4.85 1.08 -19.24
C ALA A 688 5.13 2.47 -18.70
N MET A 689 6.37 2.70 -18.26
CA MET A 689 6.85 4.01 -17.81
C MET A 689 8.26 4.23 -18.32
N GLY A 690 8.49 5.43 -18.84
CA GLY A 690 9.82 5.95 -19.12
C GLY A 690 10.08 7.22 -18.33
N VAL A 691 11.25 7.32 -17.71
CA VAL A 691 11.72 8.51 -17.00
C VAL A 691 13.10 8.87 -17.46
N ALA A 692 13.31 10.13 -17.81
CA ALA A 692 14.60 10.74 -17.99
C ALA A 692 14.76 11.92 -17.04
N GLN A 693 15.80 11.91 -16.21
CA GLN A 693 16.12 13.00 -15.29
C GLN A 693 17.58 13.41 -15.48
N TYR A 694 17.81 14.72 -15.52
CA TYR A 694 19.16 15.26 -15.47
C TYR A 694 19.30 16.23 -14.31
N THR A 695 20.36 16.01 -13.51
CA THR A 695 20.72 16.88 -12.38
C THR A 695 22.09 17.49 -12.65
N TYR A 696 22.11 18.81 -12.82
CA TYR A 696 23.33 19.59 -12.98
C TYR A 696 23.77 20.18 -11.64
N HIS A 697 24.96 19.84 -11.19
CA HIS A 697 25.56 20.37 -9.96
C HIS A 697 26.47 21.55 -10.30
N LEU A 698 26.01 22.77 -9.98
CA LEU A 698 26.81 23.97 -10.14
C LEU A 698 27.89 24.06 -9.06
N SER A 699 27.55 23.64 -7.83
CA SER A 699 28.47 23.53 -6.70
C SER A 699 28.01 22.42 -5.75
N SER A 700 28.71 22.20 -4.65
CA SER A 700 28.25 21.26 -3.58
C SER A 700 26.94 21.69 -2.92
N GLN A 701 26.55 22.96 -3.05
CA GLN A 701 25.37 23.54 -2.42
C GLN A 701 24.24 23.88 -3.42
N VAL A 702 24.54 23.96 -4.72
CA VAL A 702 23.58 24.40 -5.74
C VAL A 702 23.49 23.35 -6.83
N SER A 703 22.28 22.88 -7.07
CA SER A 703 21.99 21.99 -8.19
C SER A 703 20.63 22.29 -8.84
N PHE A 704 20.54 22.03 -10.13
CA PHE A 704 19.32 22.15 -10.94
C PHE A 704 18.95 20.78 -11.46
N SER A 705 17.67 20.47 -11.49
CA SER A 705 17.15 19.20 -12.02
C SER A 705 16.04 19.43 -13.02
N ALA A 706 16.04 18.63 -14.08
CA ALA A 706 14.93 18.56 -15.03
C ALA A 706 14.54 17.09 -15.21
N ARG A 707 13.24 16.80 -15.18
CA ARG A 707 12.67 15.48 -15.29
C ARG A 707 11.51 15.46 -16.25
N LEU A 708 11.47 14.45 -17.09
CA LEU A 708 10.34 14.08 -17.93
C LEU A 708 9.95 12.64 -17.61
N GLU A 709 8.65 12.40 -17.50
CA GLU A 709 8.05 11.09 -17.23
C GLU A 709 6.91 10.85 -18.19
N ALA A 710 6.87 9.66 -18.80
CA ALA A 710 5.76 9.21 -19.63
C ALA A 710 5.26 7.87 -19.12
N ARG A 711 3.94 7.74 -18.95
CA ARG A 711 3.25 6.49 -18.57
C ARG A 711 2.30 6.10 -19.69
N PHE A 712 2.26 4.81 -20.00
CA PHE A 712 1.45 4.23 -21.06
C PHE A 712 0.62 3.09 -20.50
N PHE A 713 -0.65 3.08 -20.87
CA PHE A 713 -1.62 2.08 -20.45
C PHE A 713 -2.29 1.50 -21.69
N GLY A 714 -2.35 0.18 -21.78
CA GLY A 714 -3.11 -0.54 -22.79
C GLY A 714 -4.61 -0.49 -22.55
N GLN A 715 -5.35 -0.98 -23.52
CA GLN A 715 -6.81 -1.14 -23.39
C GLN A 715 -7.15 -1.96 -22.13
N GLN A 716 -8.21 -1.57 -21.44
CA GLN A 716 -8.78 -2.25 -20.27
C GLN A 716 -10.31 -2.17 -20.25
N TYR A 717 -10.90 -3.01 -19.43
CA TYR A 717 -12.36 -3.11 -19.25
C TYR A 717 -12.73 -2.91 -17.79
N PHE A 718 -13.97 -2.45 -17.53
CA PHE A 718 -14.45 -2.14 -16.20
C PHE A 718 -15.66 -2.98 -15.76
N ASP A 719 -16.29 -3.69 -16.68
CA ASP A 719 -17.41 -4.60 -16.44
C ASP A 719 -17.10 -6.02 -16.96
N LEU A 720 -17.77 -7.01 -16.40
CA LEU A 720 -17.55 -8.43 -16.74
C LEU A 720 -17.94 -8.78 -18.20
N ALA A 721 -18.89 -8.04 -18.76
CA ALA A 721 -19.31 -8.18 -20.14
C ALA A 721 -18.29 -7.59 -21.13
N ASN A 722 -17.30 -6.85 -20.65
CA ASN A 722 -16.32 -6.09 -21.43
C ASN A 722 -16.96 -5.04 -22.37
N THR A 723 -18.06 -4.44 -21.95
CA THR A 723 -18.75 -3.38 -22.69
C THR A 723 -18.24 -1.99 -22.36
N ILE A 724 -17.89 -1.75 -21.08
CA ILE A 724 -17.29 -0.50 -20.63
C ILE A 724 -15.78 -0.62 -20.72
N SER A 725 -15.19 0.09 -21.67
CA SER A 725 -13.76 0.01 -21.95
C SER A 725 -13.09 1.37 -21.99
N GLN A 726 -11.80 1.41 -21.67
CA GLN A 726 -10.89 2.51 -21.95
C GLN A 726 -9.84 2.03 -22.95
N ASP A 727 -9.74 2.74 -24.08
CA ASP A 727 -8.70 2.49 -25.08
C ASP A 727 -7.32 2.85 -24.52
N ALA A 728 -6.28 2.44 -25.23
CA ALA A 728 -4.90 2.75 -24.84
C ALA A 728 -4.68 4.26 -24.76
N TYR A 729 -4.02 4.71 -23.71
CA TYR A 729 -3.73 6.12 -23.46
C TYR A 729 -2.36 6.32 -22.81
N ASN A 730 -1.90 7.58 -22.80
CA ASN A 730 -0.66 7.95 -22.12
C ASN A 730 -0.82 9.22 -21.30
N ILE A 731 0.03 9.34 -20.28
CA ILE A 731 0.12 10.50 -19.40
C ILE A 731 1.57 10.95 -19.34
N MET A 732 1.81 12.23 -19.61
CA MET A 732 3.13 12.84 -19.50
C MET A 732 3.18 13.78 -18.32
N ASN A 733 4.28 13.75 -17.55
CA ASN A 733 4.53 14.62 -16.40
C ASN A 733 5.93 15.22 -16.55
N ALA A 734 6.10 16.46 -16.08
CA ALA A 734 7.39 17.14 -16.05
C ALA A 734 7.62 17.86 -14.72
N ARG A 735 8.90 17.98 -14.35
CA ARG A 735 9.32 18.72 -13.17
C ARG A 735 10.68 19.38 -13.44
N VAL A 736 10.82 20.65 -13.02
CA VAL A 736 12.10 21.34 -12.91
C VAL A 736 12.31 21.75 -11.47
N GLY A 737 13.52 21.65 -10.97
CA GLY A 737 13.85 21.95 -9.58
C GLY A 737 15.20 22.65 -9.44
N ALA A 738 15.31 23.50 -8.43
CA ALA A 738 16.53 24.16 -8.00
C ALA A 738 16.72 23.90 -6.51
N LYS A 739 17.88 23.36 -6.12
CA LYS A 739 18.26 23.11 -4.74
C LYS A 739 19.38 24.06 -4.32
N PHE A 740 19.20 24.69 -3.17
CA PHE A 740 20.14 25.61 -2.55
C PHE A 740 20.43 25.16 -1.11
N GLY A 741 21.53 24.45 -0.92
CA GLY A 741 21.87 23.85 0.36
C GLY A 741 20.77 22.93 0.88
N ARG A 742 20.04 23.39 1.89
CA ARG A 742 18.94 22.66 2.55
C ARG A 742 17.56 22.92 1.98
N ALA A 743 17.40 23.97 1.16
CA ALA A 743 16.15 24.36 0.54
C ALA A 743 16.06 23.86 -0.91
N GLU A 744 14.84 23.54 -1.35
CA GLU A 744 14.54 23.16 -2.73
C GLU A 744 13.26 23.83 -3.17
N LEU A 745 13.28 24.41 -4.39
CA LEU A 745 12.11 24.92 -5.10
C LEU A 745 11.91 24.11 -6.37
N SER A 746 10.68 23.71 -6.68
CA SER A 746 10.36 23.01 -7.91
C SER A 746 9.04 23.47 -8.52
N LEU A 747 9.01 23.53 -9.84
CA LEU A 747 7.81 23.67 -10.66
C LEU A 747 7.49 22.32 -11.28
N TRP A 748 6.21 22.02 -11.41
CA TRP A 748 5.77 20.73 -11.91
C TRP A 748 4.47 20.86 -12.70
N MET A 749 4.29 19.90 -13.61
CA MET A 749 3.05 19.73 -14.36
C MET A 749 2.78 18.21 -14.51
N ARG A 750 1.54 17.80 -14.25
CA ARG A 750 1.04 16.44 -14.45
C ARG A 750 0.00 16.45 -15.55
N ASN A 751 -0.08 15.33 -16.28
CA ASN A 751 -0.97 15.17 -17.43
C ASN A 751 -0.82 16.36 -18.41
N ILE A 752 0.41 16.60 -18.89
CA ILE A 752 0.75 17.75 -19.73
C ILE A 752 -0.16 17.83 -20.98
N GLY A 753 -0.45 16.66 -21.57
CA GLY A 753 -1.34 16.53 -22.73
C GLY A 753 -2.81 16.82 -22.43
N ASN A 754 -3.20 16.95 -21.15
CA ASN A 754 -4.59 17.01 -20.69
C ASN A 754 -5.43 15.85 -21.24
N THR A 755 -4.83 14.66 -21.27
CA THR A 755 -5.49 13.44 -21.73
C THR A 755 -6.69 13.12 -20.82
N THR A 756 -7.87 13.03 -21.39
CA THR A 756 -9.08 12.57 -20.71
C THR A 756 -9.18 11.05 -20.86
N PHE A 757 -9.43 10.35 -19.78
CA PHE A 757 -9.54 8.89 -19.76
C PHE A 757 -10.45 8.43 -18.63
N ILE A 758 -11.12 7.30 -18.83
CA ILE A 758 -11.90 6.63 -17.79
C ILE A 758 -10.93 5.91 -16.86
N ALA A 759 -10.95 6.29 -15.59
CA ALA A 759 -10.14 5.66 -14.55
C ALA A 759 -10.87 4.52 -13.85
N TYR A 760 -12.20 4.60 -13.77
CA TYR A 760 -13.06 3.62 -13.14
C TYR A 760 -14.42 3.56 -13.83
N GLY A 761 -15.01 2.38 -13.92
CA GLY A 761 -16.38 2.19 -14.41
C GLY A 761 -17.11 1.17 -13.55
N TYR A 762 -18.41 1.38 -13.39
CA TYR A 762 -19.33 0.47 -12.72
C TYR A 762 -20.15 -0.30 -13.74
N ASP A 763 -20.57 -1.51 -13.41
CA ASP A 763 -21.37 -2.38 -14.27
C ASP A 763 -22.77 -1.85 -14.59
N PHE A 764 -23.22 -0.81 -13.88
CA PHE A 764 -24.42 -0.03 -14.18
C PHE A 764 -24.15 1.19 -15.09
N TRP A 765 -23.03 1.21 -15.83
CA TRP A 765 -22.56 2.22 -16.80
C TRP A 765 -21.96 3.50 -16.22
N GLY A 766 -22.08 3.78 -14.93
CA GLY A 766 -21.46 4.94 -14.30
C GLY A 766 -19.94 4.93 -14.45
N VAL A 767 -19.33 6.03 -14.91
CA VAL A 767 -17.88 6.14 -15.10
C VAL A 767 -17.29 7.35 -14.38
N HIS A 768 -16.06 7.17 -13.89
CA HIS A 768 -15.25 8.19 -13.24
C HIS A 768 -13.99 8.46 -14.06
N LEU A 769 -13.69 9.74 -14.31
CA LEU A 769 -12.52 10.15 -15.10
C LEU A 769 -11.25 10.20 -14.26
N GLY A 770 -10.12 10.04 -14.91
CA GLY A 770 -8.81 10.33 -14.34
C GLY A 770 -8.58 11.82 -14.14
N ASN A 771 -7.56 12.15 -13.33
CA ASN A 771 -7.28 13.56 -13.00
C ASN A 771 -6.93 14.39 -14.26
N PRO A 772 -7.47 15.62 -14.39
CA PRO A 772 -7.12 16.52 -15.46
C PRO A 772 -5.67 17.02 -15.33
N ARG A 773 -5.23 17.88 -16.23
CA ARG A 773 -3.94 18.55 -16.14
C ARG A 773 -3.84 19.40 -14.87
N THR A 774 -2.82 19.09 -14.05
CA THR A 774 -2.51 19.87 -12.84
C THR A 774 -1.08 20.39 -12.92
N PHE A 775 -0.87 21.61 -12.37
CA PHE A 775 0.45 22.22 -12.30
C PHE A 775 0.59 23.08 -11.05
N GLY A 776 1.80 23.31 -10.64
CA GLY A 776 2.06 24.11 -9.45
C GLY A 776 3.52 24.22 -9.08
N ALA A 777 3.75 24.74 -7.88
CA ALA A 777 5.07 24.92 -7.29
C ALA A 777 5.14 24.25 -5.93
N THR A 778 6.33 23.74 -5.58
CA THR A 778 6.64 23.16 -4.26
C THR A 778 7.92 23.78 -3.74
N ALA A 779 7.88 24.29 -2.52
CA ALA A 779 9.05 24.67 -1.75
C ALA A 779 9.24 23.71 -0.58
N SER A 780 10.46 23.28 -0.34
CA SER A 780 10.78 22.41 0.81
C SER A 780 12.12 22.78 1.45
N ILE A 781 12.24 22.48 2.73
CA ILE A 781 13.47 22.64 3.50
C ILE A 781 13.69 21.42 4.40
N ARG A 782 14.97 21.04 4.56
CA ARG A 782 15.37 19.97 5.48
C ARG A 782 16.53 20.43 6.35
N LEU A 783 16.33 20.41 7.67
CA LEU A 783 17.30 20.90 8.66
C LEU A 783 17.88 19.75 9.48
#